data_18ca450128f3643f3c54de1f38914ae7
#
_entry.id   18ca450128f3643f3c54de1f38914ae7
#
_cell.length_a   1.000
_cell.length_b   1.000
_cell.length_c   1.000
_cell.angle_alpha   90.00
_cell.angle_beta   90.00
_cell.angle_gamma   90.00
#
_symmetry.space_group_name_H-M   'P 1'
#
loop_
_entity.id
_entity.type
_entity.pdbx_description
1 polymer ?
#
loop_
_entity_poly.entity_id
_entity_poly.type
_entity_poly.pdbx_seq_one_letter_code
_entity_poly.pdbx_strand_id
1 'polypeptide(L)'
;MSIAAVLVLLSAASAGASSNGVASWGYNASGQLGNGTTTTISRVPGAVSGLSGVTAVSAGGEHSLALLSDGTVRAWGNNRLGQLGNGTTTGSKVPVAVPGLSGVVAVSAGKQFSLALLSNGTVMTWGTNEDGELGSGFKGTKSTAPVLVKGLSGVSAISAGGNFSLARLSNGTATAWGAGDEGQLGNGKKLKSTTPVAVKGLTEVVAVAAGGEHGLALLANGTVMSWGCNISLQLGIPTTYKVIKEEGEIFYEEEEQPENSAVPGAVPVNGVTAVAAGSEHSLALLGTGEVMAWGGNGSDQLGNGTQGGMTNVPSAVSGLGGVTAIAAGGQHTLALLSGGSVEAWGYNPDGQLGNGTNLNSPVPVASSDLSGVTAIAGGGVHSLSVGPPLATVTGVSPSAGAQTGGASVAISGVNLDLASAVHFGASPAGAFTIESPTTITATAPPGVGIVDVTITTAGGTSAPNATDKYTYVPPPAITKVTPKKAPAVGGTTVTIGGTGLAGATAVSFGATPAQSFTVNSSTSISAVSPPGTAGPVDISVTTPYGTSAITTTDVFKYELPTITSLTPNAGPGQGGTIVTVHGSGYAPGAGTTTFKFGKASATSVTCESTTTCTLTTPAGKAGVLDVRALVGKYKSLENPPADQFTYE
;
A
#
# COMPACT_ATOMS: atom_id res chain seq x y z
N MET A 1 -1.15 -24.19 -39.32
CA MET A 1 -0.58 -23.53 -38.14
C MET A 1 -1.27 -22.16 -38.03
N SER A 2 -2.16 -22.02 -37.05
CA SER A 2 -2.89 -20.75 -36.82
C SER A 2 -1.96 -19.72 -36.25
N ILE A 3 -1.70 -18.64 -36.99
CA ILE A 3 -1.01 -17.44 -36.54
C ILE A 3 -2.01 -16.65 -35.70
N ALA A 4 -1.85 -16.63 -34.40
CA ALA A 4 -2.66 -15.84 -33.49
C ALA A 4 -2.30 -14.35 -33.65
N ALA A 5 -3.15 -13.59 -34.32
CA ALA A 5 -3.18 -12.14 -34.15
C ALA A 5 -3.43 -11.85 -32.66
N VAL A 6 -2.77 -10.86 -32.07
CA VAL A 6 -3.10 -10.35 -30.73
C VAL A 6 -4.38 -9.54 -30.81
N LEU A 7 -5.42 -10.23 -31.12
CA LEU A 7 -6.74 -10.11 -30.53
C LEU A 7 -6.56 -10.68 -29.11
N VAL A 8 -7.13 -10.06 -28.09
CA VAL A 8 -7.35 -10.77 -26.83
C VAL A 8 -8.16 -12.01 -27.19
N LEU A 9 -7.48 -13.12 -27.53
CA LEU A 9 -8.13 -14.40 -27.79
C LEU A 9 -8.60 -14.91 -26.44
N LEU A 10 -9.90 -14.81 -26.23
CA LEU A 10 -10.62 -15.73 -25.37
C LEU A 10 -10.21 -17.15 -25.76
N SER A 11 -9.22 -17.72 -25.08
CA SER A 11 -9.19 -19.17 -24.92
C SER A 11 -10.52 -19.49 -24.24
N ALA A 12 -11.35 -20.32 -24.87
CA ALA A 12 -12.53 -20.88 -24.22
C ALA A 12 -12.05 -21.56 -22.92
N ALA A 13 -12.17 -20.85 -21.81
CA ALA A 13 -11.93 -21.39 -20.49
C ALA A 13 -13.04 -22.41 -20.25
N SER A 14 -12.64 -23.65 -20.05
CA SER A 14 -13.46 -24.71 -19.49
C SER A 14 -14.19 -24.19 -18.24
N ALA A 15 -15.43 -24.60 -18.10
CA ALA A 15 -16.37 -24.24 -17.05
C ALA A 15 -15.78 -24.30 -15.64
N GLY A 16 -15.52 -23.14 -15.11
CA GLY A 16 -15.15 -22.75 -13.78
C GLY A 16 -14.91 -21.25 -13.92
N ALA A 17 -15.94 -20.42 -13.77
CA ALA A 17 -15.81 -18.98 -13.91
C ALA A 17 -14.84 -18.46 -12.86
N SER A 18 -13.55 -18.39 -13.20
CA SER A 18 -12.59 -17.59 -12.46
C SER A 18 -13.06 -16.13 -12.58
N SER A 19 -13.43 -15.52 -11.48
CA SER A 19 -13.83 -14.12 -11.41
C SER A 19 -12.60 -13.24 -11.61
N ASN A 20 -12.14 -13.09 -12.87
CA ASN A 20 -11.04 -12.19 -13.15
C ASN A 20 -11.39 -10.78 -12.72
N GLY A 21 -10.49 -10.16 -11.94
CA GLY A 21 -10.53 -8.78 -11.53
C GLY A 21 -9.60 -7.91 -12.38
N VAL A 22 -9.48 -6.65 -12.00
CA VAL A 22 -8.54 -5.69 -12.58
C VAL A 22 -7.65 -5.14 -11.49
N ALA A 23 -6.35 -5.09 -11.72
CA ALA A 23 -5.43 -4.28 -10.94
C ALA A 23 -5.06 -3.02 -11.74
N SER A 24 -4.81 -1.92 -11.03
CA SER A 24 -4.45 -0.61 -11.59
C SER A 24 -3.39 0.09 -10.75
N TRP A 25 -2.51 0.86 -11.39
CA TRP A 25 -1.46 1.63 -10.72
C TRP A 25 -1.03 2.82 -11.59
N GLY A 26 -0.25 3.75 -11.01
CA GLY A 26 0.15 5.00 -11.64
C GLY A 26 -0.65 6.21 -11.15
N TYR A 27 -0.85 7.19 -12.01
CA TYR A 27 -1.57 8.44 -11.74
C TYR A 27 -3.06 8.24 -11.51
N ASN A 28 -3.67 9.00 -10.56
CA ASN A 28 -5.06 8.82 -10.14
C ASN A 28 -5.84 10.12 -9.88
N ALA A 29 -5.33 11.30 -10.21
CA ALA A 29 -6.02 12.54 -9.88
C ALA A 29 -7.43 12.65 -10.52
N SER A 30 -7.67 11.96 -11.62
CA SER A 30 -8.99 11.88 -12.28
C SER A 30 -9.81 10.65 -11.86
N GLY A 31 -9.29 9.78 -10.95
CA GLY A 31 -9.96 8.55 -10.55
C GLY A 31 -9.74 7.38 -11.53
N GLN A 32 -8.75 7.45 -12.43
CA GLN A 32 -8.50 6.44 -13.47
C GLN A 32 -8.03 5.09 -12.94
N LEU A 33 -7.66 4.99 -11.65
CA LEU A 33 -7.38 3.71 -11.01
C LEU A 33 -8.65 2.98 -10.55
N GLY A 34 -9.81 3.62 -10.48
CA GLY A 34 -11.09 2.96 -10.21
C GLY A 34 -11.23 2.35 -8.82
N ASN A 35 -10.36 2.68 -7.88
CA ASN A 35 -10.28 2.11 -6.54
C ASN A 35 -11.10 2.87 -5.48
N GLY A 36 -11.94 3.83 -5.90
CA GLY A 36 -12.78 4.66 -5.02
C GLY A 36 -12.05 5.83 -4.35
N THR A 37 -10.74 5.95 -4.53
CA THR A 37 -9.91 7.01 -3.91
C THR A 37 -9.56 8.13 -4.90
N THR A 38 -8.96 9.19 -4.39
CA THR A 38 -8.30 10.27 -5.14
C THR A 38 -6.89 10.53 -4.62
N THR A 39 -6.26 9.53 -4.02
CA THR A 39 -4.81 9.57 -3.83
C THR A 39 -4.17 9.79 -5.20
N THR A 40 -3.32 10.81 -5.33
CA THR A 40 -2.82 11.28 -6.62
C THR A 40 -2.04 10.24 -7.41
N ILE A 41 -1.39 9.30 -6.74
CA ILE A 41 -0.58 8.24 -7.36
C ILE A 41 -0.66 6.92 -6.57
N SER A 42 -0.51 5.79 -7.27
CA SER A 42 -0.20 4.49 -6.68
C SER A 42 1.05 3.92 -7.34
N ARG A 43 2.08 3.61 -6.55
CA ARG A 43 3.36 3.07 -7.04
C ARG A 43 3.36 1.54 -7.14
N VAL A 44 2.30 0.90 -6.70
CA VAL A 44 2.13 -0.55 -6.73
C VAL A 44 0.73 -0.88 -7.24
N PRO A 45 0.53 -2.04 -7.87
CA PRO A 45 -0.78 -2.51 -8.31
C PRO A 45 -1.78 -2.60 -7.15
N GLY A 46 -3.00 -2.12 -7.38
CA GLY A 46 -4.12 -2.19 -6.44
C GLY A 46 -5.42 -2.61 -7.13
N ALA A 47 -6.34 -3.22 -6.39
CA ALA A 47 -7.59 -3.69 -6.95
C ALA A 47 -8.49 -2.55 -7.43
N VAL A 48 -9.09 -2.71 -8.61
CA VAL A 48 -10.21 -1.89 -9.09
C VAL A 48 -11.50 -2.35 -8.41
N SER A 49 -12.26 -1.41 -7.86
CA SER A 49 -13.45 -1.71 -7.06
C SER A 49 -14.61 -2.26 -7.90
N GLY A 50 -15.30 -3.28 -7.39
CA GLY A 50 -16.60 -3.73 -7.91
C GLY A 50 -16.57 -4.34 -9.32
N LEU A 51 -15.43 -4.86 -9.79
CA LEU A 51 -15.31 -5.58 -11.07
C LEU A 51 -15.05 -7.07 -10.84
N SER A 52 -15.80 -7.87 -11.60
CA SER A 52 -15.59 -9.33 -11.73
C SER A 52 -15.95 -9.77 -13.14
N GLY A 53 -15.42 -10.91 -13.57
CA GLY A 53 -15.69 -11.45 -14.90
C GLY A 53 -15.12 -10.60 -16.04
N VAL A 54 -14.03 -9.87 -15.79
CA VAL A 54 -13.39 -9.02 -16.80
C VAL A 54 -12.64 -9.90 -17.80
N THR A 55 -12.84 -9.63 -19.09
CA THR A 55 -12.19 -10.35 -20.20
C THR A 55 -11.14 -9.49 -20.90
N ALA A 56 -11.29 -8.17 -20.89
CA ALA A 56 -10.32 -7.24 -21.48
C ALA A 56 -10.36 -5.89 -20.79
N VAL A 57 -9.25 -5.17 -20.82
CA VAL A 57 -9.10 -3.79 -20.36
C VAL A 57 -8.45 -2.93 -21.44
N SER A 58 -8.74 -1.63 -21.40
CA SER A 58 -8.03 -0.64 -22.20
C SER A 58 -7.87 0.65 -21.40
N ALA A 59 -6.66 1.21 -21.46
CA ALA A 59 -6.31 2.42 -20.74
C ALA A 59 -6.13 3.58 -21.71
N GLY A 60 -6.88 4.68 -21.50
CA GLY A 60 -6.77 5.91 -22.26
C GLY A 60 -5.81 6.93 -21.65
N GLY A 61 -5.92 8.21 -22.01
CA GLY A 61 -5.09 9.27 -21.42
C GLY A 61 -5.24 9.33 -19.90
N GLU A 62 -6.48 9.50 -19.43
CA GLU A 62 -6.85 9.59 -18.01
C GLU A 62 -8.17 8.87 -17.71
N HIS A 63 -8.55 7.90 -18.51
CA HIS A 63 -9.72 7.06 -18.26
C HIS A 63 -9.42 5.61 -18.61
N SER A 64 -10.25 4.71 -18.12
CA SER A 64 -10.08 3.27 -18.26
C SER A 64 -11.38 2.61 -18.68
N LEU A 65 -11.27 1.53 -19.44
CA LEU A 65 -12.39 0.69 -19.90
C LEU A 65 -12.16 -0.76 -19.48
N ALA A 66 -13.22 -1.46 -19.13
CA ALA A 66 -13.23 -2.92 -18.96
C ALA A 66 -14.39 -3.52 -19.74
N LEU A 67 -14.10 -4.59 -20.47
CA LEU A 67 -15.08 -5.46 -21.10
C LEU A 67 -15.36 -6.64 -20.17
N LEU A 68 -16.63 -6.89 -19.90
CA LEU A 68 -17.06 -8.03 -19.08
C LEU A 68 -17.46 -9.22 -19.97
N SER A 69 -17.46 -10.41 -19.38
CA SER A 69 -17.80 -11.67 -20.07
C SER A 69 -19.23 -11.73 -20.61
N ASP A 70 -20.13 -10.89 -20.10
CA ASP A 70 -21.49 -10.73 -20.60
C ASP A 70 -21.61 -9.77 -21.78
N GLY A 71 -20.49 -9.21 -22.28
CA GLY A 71 -20.44 -8.25 -23.37
C GLY A 71 -20.83 -6.83 -22.98
N THR A 72 -20.93 -6.52 -21.68
CA THR A 72 -21.12 -5.15 -21.19
C THR A 72 -19.79 -4.44 -20.95
N VAL A 73 -19.81 -3.10 -20.95
CA VAL A 73 -18.62 -2.26 -20.76
C VAL A 73 -18.76 -1.43 -19.49
N ARG A 74 -17.66 -1.34 -18.75
CA ARG A 74 -17.48 -0.44 -17.61
C ARG A 74 -16.42 0.60 -17.96
N ALA A 75 -16.60 1.84 -17.48
CA ALA A 75 -15.67 2.95 -17.70
C ALA A 75 -15.47 3.74 -16.40
N TRP A 76 -14.27 4.31 -16.19
CA TRP A 76 -13.97 5.15 -15.04
C TRP A 76 -12.82 6.11 -15.33
N GLY A 77 -12.60 7.10 -14.45
CA GLY A 77 -11.61 8.15 -14.61
C GLY A 77 -12.20 9.48 -15.08
N ASN A 78 -11.44 10.22 -15.87
CA ASN A 78 -11.83 11.52 -16.44
C ASN A 78 -13.02 11.38 -17.39
N ASN A 79 -13.94 12.36 -17.35
CA ASN A 79 -15.14 12.38 -18.19
C ASN A 79 -15.50 13.78 -18.72
N ARG A 80 -14.60 14.75 -18.66
CA ARG A 80 -14.92 16.13 -19.08
C ARG A 80 -15.38 16.24 -20.51
N LEU A 81 -14.94 15.33 -21.36
CA LEU A 81 -15.31 15.26 -22.78
C LEU A 81 -16.30 14.12 -23.11
N GLY A 82 -16.86 13.46 -22.06
CA GLY A 82 -17.82 12.36 -22.26
C GLY A 82 -17.17 11.01 -22.53
N GLN A 83 -15.86 10.84 -22.28
CA GLN A 83 -15.10 9.63 -22.61
C GLN A 83 -15.52 8.38 -21.81
N LEU A 84 -16.32 8.52 -20.74
CA LEU A 84 -16.94 7.40 -20.04
C LEU A 84 -18.22 6.87 -20.73
N GLY A 85 -18.83 7.65 -21.64
CA GLY A 85 -19.99 7.21 -22.41
C GLY A 85 -21.28 6.98 -21.60
N ASN A 86 -21.34 7.47 -20.36
CA ASN A 86 -22.43 7.23 -19.41
C ASN A 86 -23.56 8.28 -19.46
N GLY A 87 -23.60 9.11 -20.51
CA GLY A 87 -24.56 10.20 -20.67
C GLY A 87 -24.21 11.50 -19.95
N THR A 88 -23.09 11.55 -19.22
CA THR A 88 -22.66 12.70 -18.41
C THR A 88 -21.27 13.22 -18.82
N THR A 89 -20.83 14.31 -18.19
CA THR A 89 -19.44 14.80 -18.26
C THR A 89 -18.75 14.78 -16.88
N THR A 90 -19.35 14.09 -15.91
CA THR A 90 -18.78 13.95 -14.58
C THR A 90 -17.89 12.70 -14.52
N GLY A 91 -16.65 12.85 -14.07
CA GLY A 91 -15.71 11.76 -13.87
C GLY A 91 -16.15 10.78 -12.78
N SER A 92 -15.64 9.58 -12.80
CA SER A 92 -15.93 8.55 -11.80
C SER A 92 -14.65 7.91 -11.27
N LYS A 93 -14.57 7.75 -9.94
CA LYS A 93 -13.48 7.06 -9.24
C LYS A 93 -13.68 5.54 -9.12
N VAL A 94 -14.81 5.06 -9.59
CA VAL A 94 -15.20 3.65 -9.62
C VAL A 94 -15.79 3.32 -10.97
N PRO A 95 -15.76 2.04 -11.41
CA PRO A 95 -16.35 1.63 -12.66
C PRO A 95 -17.85 1.94 -12.75
N VAL A 96 -18.27 2.62 -13.82
CA VAL A 96 -19.68 2.90 -14.15
C VAL A 96 -20.07 2.22 -15.46
N ALA A 97 -21.34 1.88 -15.62
CA ALA A 97 -21.84 1.27 -16.85
C ALA A 97 -21.80 2.24 -18.04
N VAL A 98 -21.49 1.73 -19.23
CA VAL A 98 -21.68 2.41 -20.51
C VAL A 98 -23.00 1.90 -21.11
N PRO A 99 -24.10 2.66 -21.03
CA PRO A 99 -25.40 2.20 -21.50
C PRO A 99 -25.49 2.18 -23.03
N GLY A 100 -26.43 1.42 -23.57
CA GLY A 100 -26.71 1.35 -25.01
C GLY A 100 -25.73 0.47 -25.80
N LEU A 101 -24.84 -0.27 -25.15
CA LEU A 101 -23.97 -1.27 -25.76
C LEU A 101 -24.45 -2.68 -25.43
N SER A 102 -24.41 -3.56 -26.40
CA SER A 102 -24.64 -4.99 -26.23
C SER A 102 -23.81 -5.80 -27.22
N GLY A 103 -23.36 -6.99 -26.82
CA GLY A 103 -22.55 -7.86 -27.66
C GLY A 103 -21.19 -7.25 -28.02
N VAL A 104 -20.59 -6.47 -27.12
CA VAL A 104 -19.25 -5.93 -27.30
C VAL A 104 -18.22 -7.07 -27.22
N VAL A 105 -17.29 -7.10 -28.18
CA VAL A 105 -16.21 -8.10 -28.28
C VAL A 105 -14.81 -7.50 -28.09
N ALA A 106 -14.67 -6.18 -28.24
CA ALA A 106 -13.42 -5.49 -27.95
C ALA A 106 -13.66 -4.02 -27.56
N VAL A 107 -12.79 -3.46 -26.74
CA VAL A 107 -12.76 -2.04 -26.35
C VAL A 107 -11.38 -1.44 -26.59
N SER A 108 -11.34 -0.15 -26.94
CA SER A 108 -10.09 0.59 -27.08
C SER A 108 -10.28 2.04 -26.64
N ALA A 109 -9.40 2.51 -25.77
CA ALA A 109 -9.41 3.86 -25.21
C ALA A 109 -8.30 4.70 -25.86
N GLY A 110 -8.68 5.82 -26.45
CA GLY A 110 -7.74 6.84 -26.95
C GLY A 110 -7.42 7.88 -25.87
N LYS A 111 -6.80 9.00 -26.25
CA LYS A 111 -6.44 10.04 -25.30
C LYS A 111 -7.65 10.57 -24.51
N GLN A 112 -8.75 10.89 -25.20
CA GLN A 112 -9.97 11.47 -24.60
C GLN A 112 -11.25 10.97 -25.27
N PHE A 113 -11.21 9.80 -25.91
CA PHE A 113 -12.34 9.14 -26.55
C PHE A 113 -12.23 7.62 -26.40
N SER A 114 -13.28 6.91 -26.75
CA SER A 114 -13.38 5.46 -26.55
C SER A 114 -14.05 4.80 -27.74
N LEU A 115 -13.68 3.56 -28.01
CA LEU A 115 -14.22 2.69 -29.06
C LEU A 115 -14.74 1.38 -28.46
N ALA A 116 -15.81 0.84 -29.02
CA ALA A 116 -16.27 -0.52 -28.78
C ALA A 116 -16.58 -1.20 -30.12
N LEU A 117 -16.02 -2.39 -30.32
CA LEU A 117 -16.35 -3.26 -31.45
C LEU A 117 -17.47 -4.22 -31.03
N LEU A 118 -18.54 -4.26 -31.82
CA LEU A 118 -19.64 -5.19 -31.62
C LEU A 118 -19.41 -6.49 -32.38
N SER A 119 -20.02 -7.58 -31.92
CA SER A 119 -19.93 -8.93 -32.54
C SER A 119 -20.39 -9.00 -33.99
N ASN A 120 -21.24 -8.04 -34.43
CA ASN A 120 -21.68 -7.92 -35.82
C ASN A 120 -20.69 -7.15 -36.72
N GLY A 121 -19.51 -6.76 -36.21
CA GLY A 121 -18.48 -6.03 -36.95
C GLY A 121 -18.73 -4.53 -37.11
N THR A 122 -19.66 -3.94 -36.34
CA THR A 122 -19.85 -2.48 -36.28
C THR A 122 -19.07 -1.88 -35.11
N VAL A 123 -18.76 -0.59 -35.19
CA VAL A 123 -17.98 0.13 -34.16
C VAL A 123 -18.79 1.28 -33.56
N MET A 124 -18.84 1.35 -32.25
CA MET A 124 -19.42 2.45 -31.49
C MET A 124 -18.31 3.30 -30.89
N THR A 125 -18.49 4.63 -30.83
CA THR A 125 -17.49 5.60 -30.38
C THR A 125 -18.13 6.67 -29.51
N TRP A 126 -17.38 7.22 -28.56
CA TRP A 126 -17.80 8.31 -27.67
C TRP A 126 -16.60 9.07 -27.09
N GLY A 127 -16.84 10.26 -26.54
CA GLY A 127 -15.79 11.15 -26.04
C GLY A 127 -15.59 12.37 -26.94
N THR A 128 -14.35 12.89 -27.00
CA THR A 128 -14.01 14.05 -27.86
C THR A 128 -14.23 13.75 -29.35
N ASN A 129 -14.47 14.79 -30.15
CA ASN A 129 -14.67 14.73 -31.60
C ASN A 129 -14.17 16.01 -32.31
N GLU A 130 -13.18 16.69 -31.75
CA GLU A 130 -12.66 17.96 -32.32
C GLU A 130 -11.96 17.74 -33.66
N ASP A 131 -11.32 16.57 -33.82
CA ASP A 131 -10.65 16.15 -35.06
C ASP A 131 -11.41 15.09 -35.86
N GLY A 132 -12.61 14.72 -35.38
CA GLY A 132 -13.43 13.70 -36.05
C GLY A 132 -13.16 12.30 -35.52
N GLU A 133 -12.64 12.15 -34.31
CA GLU A 133 -12.26 10.89 -33.65
C GLU A 133 -13.39 9.89 -33.58
N LEU A 134 -14.66 10.37 -33.56
CA LEU A 134 -15.85 9.51 -33.51
C LEU A 134 -16.21 8.90 -34.85
N GLY A 135 -15.68 9.38 -36.00
CA GLY A 135 -15.92 8.80 -37.32
C GLY A 135 -17.40 8.76 -37.76
N SER A 136 -18.28 9.43 -37.04
CA SER A 136 -19.73 9.39 -37.22
C SER A 136 -20.26 10.34 -38.29
N GLY A 137 -19.37 11.20 -38.86
CA GLY A 137 -19.75 12.32 -39.70
C GLY A 137 -20.46 13.45 -38.94
N PHE A 138 -20.56 13.33 -37.64
CA PHE A 138 -21.14 14.34 -36.76
C PHE A 138 -20.20 15.54 -36.61
N LYS A 139 -20.75 16.76 -36.59
CA LYS A 139 -19.96 18.00 -36.49
C LYS A 139 -19.85 18.58 -35.07
N GLY A 140 -20.31 17.88 -34.05
CA GLY A 140 -20.17 18.29 -32.66
C GLY A 140 -18.78 17.98 -32.13
N THR A 141 -18.35 18.68 -31.04
CA THR A 141 -17.03 18.55 -30.46
C THR A 141 -16.88 17.35 -29.54
N LYS A 142 -17.97 16.69 -29.14
CA LYS A 142 -17.97 15.51 -28.26
C LYS A 142 -19.31 14.75 -28.30
N SER A 143 -19.28 13.48 -27.85
CA SER A 143 -20.49 12.72 -27.49
C SER A 143 -20.32 12.11 -26.09
N THR A 144 -21.34 12.25 -25.25
CA THR A 144 -21.38 11.66 -23.90
C THR A 144 -21.96 10.25 -23.88
N ALA A 145 -22.43 9.76 -25.02
CA ALA A 145 -23.00 8.42 -25.22
C ALA A 145 -22.44 7.78 -26.49
N PRO A 146 -22.41 6.43 -26.59
CA PRO A 146 -21.92 5.73 -27.76
C PRO A 146 -22.69 6.14 -29.03
N VAL A 147 -21.96 6.47 -30.10
CA VAL A 147 -22.49 6.76 -31.45
C VAL A 147 -21.86 5.83 -32.49
N LEU A 148 -22.60 5.49 -33.53
CA LEU A 148 -22.13 4.58 -34.58
C LEU A 148 -21.10 5.26 -35.50
N VAL A 149 -20.01 4.57 -35.83
CA VAL A 149 -19.07 4.98 -36.87
C VAL A 149 -19.75 4.83 -38.22
N LYS A 150 -19.81 5.92 -39.00
CA LYS A 150 -20.58 6.00 -40.24
C LYS A 150 -19.93 5.22 -41.37
N GLY A 151 -20.71 4.33 -42.01
CA GLY A 151 -20.29 3.62 -43.20
C GLY A 151 -19.24 2.54 -43.00
N LEU A 152 -18.99 2.14 -41.73
CA LEU A 152 -18.02 1.12 -41.37
C LEU A 152 -18.70 -0.19 -40.98
N SER A 153 -18.28 -1.29 -41.60
CA SER A 153 -18.76 -2.65 -41.31
C SER A 153 -17.66 -3.68 -41.55
N GLY A 154 -17.86 -4.91 -41.10
CA GLY A 154 -16.90 -5.99 -41.26
C GLY A 154 -15.59 -5.74 -40.50
N VAL A 155 -15.61 -4.96 -39.41
CA VAL A 155 -14.44 -4.71 -38.56
C VAL A 155 -14.13 -5.96 -37.74
N SER A 156 -12.86 -6.30 -37.67
CA SER A 156 -12.35 -7.44 -36.90
C SER A 156 -11.37 -7.05 -35.77
N ALA A 157 -10.85 -5.80 -35.79
CA ALA A 157 -10.05 -5.23 -34.67
C ALA A 157 -10.12 -3.71 -34.71
N ILE A 158 -9.96 -3.08 -33.56
CA ILE A 158 -9.95 -1.63 -33.36
C ILE A 158 -8.73 -1.20 -32.54
N SER A 159 -8.20 0.01 -32.79
CA SER A 159 -7.16 0.64 -32.00
C SER A 159 -7.37 2.14 -31.98
N ALA A 160 -7.44 2.74 -30.78
CA ALA A 160 -7.58 4.16 -30.56
C ALA A 160 -6.21 4.77 -30.21
N GLY A 161 -5.84 5.82 -30.94
CA GLY A 161 -4.60 6.57 -30.71
C GLY A 161 -4.80 7.85 -29.91
N GLY A 162 -3.92 8.84 -30.09
CA GLY A 162 -4.05 10.15 -29.46
C GLY A 162 -5.40 10.81 -29.83
N ASN A 163 -5.51 11.21 -31.09
CA ASN A 163 -6.71 11.87 -31.65
C ASN A 163 -7.17 11.23 -32.97
N PHE A 164 -6.89 9.95 -33.19
CA PHE A 164 -7.33 9.21 -34.36
C PHE A 164 -7.61 7.76 -34.01
N SER A 165 -8.28 7.08 -34.92
CA SER A 165 -8.68 5.69 -34.76
C SER A 165 -8.25 4.85 -35.95
N LEU A 166 -7.87 3.60 -35.68
CA LEU A 166 -7.63 2.56 -36.70
C LEU A 166 -8.59 1.41 -36.52
N ALA A 167 -9.01 0.82 -37.64
CA ALA A 167 -9.74 -0.44 -37.65
C ALA A 167 -9.17 -1.37 -38.73
N ARG A 168 -8.99 -2.64 -38.35
CA ARG A 168 -8.73 -3.73 -39.29
C ARG A 168 -10.06 -4.31 -39.78
N LEU A 169 -10.17 -4.51 -41.08
CA LEU A 169 -11.32 -5.15 -41.67
C LEU A 169 -11.08 -6.65 -41.85
N SER A 170 -12.15 -7.43 -41.90
CA SER A 170 -12.12 -8.89 -42.10
C SER A 170 -11.53 -9.32 -43.43
N ASN A 171 -11.52 -8.42 -44.43
CA ASN A 171 -10.91 -8.63 -45.74
C ASN A 171 -9.36 -8.40 -45.75
N GLY A 172 -8.76 -8.15 -44.60
CA GLY A 172 -7.30 -7.92 -44.46
C GLY A 172 -6.84 -6.53 -44.85
N THR A 173 -7.72 -5.54 -44.97
CA THR A 173 -7.36 -4.12 -45.14
C THR A 173 -7.51 -3.33 -43.83
N ALA A 174 -7.04 -2.08 -43.83
CA ALA A 174 -7.17 -1.18 -42.67
C ALA A 174 -7.84 0.13 -43.08
N THR A 175 -8.53 0.76 -42.14
CA THR A 175 -9.15 2.07 -42.27
C THR A 175 -8.87 2.94 -41.07
N ALA A 176 -8.86 4.27 -41.24
CA ALA A 176 -8.55 5.25 -40.23
C ALA A 176 -9.49 6.45 -40.26
N TRP A 177 -9.67 7.16 -39.17
CA TRP A 177 -10.40 8.42 -39.08
C TRP A 177 -9.92 9.25 -37.87
N GLY A 178 -10.30 10.52 -37.82
CA GLY A 178 -9.84 11.47 -36.80
C GLY A 178 -8.81 12.43 -37.34
N ALA A 179 -7.86 12.84 -36.51
CA ALA A 179 -6.74 13.70 -36.87
C ALA A 179 -5.90 13.10 -38.00
N GLY A 180 -5.38 13.92 -38.88
CA GLY A 180 -4.64 13.49 -40.06
C GLY A 180 -3.50 14.42 -40.48
N ASP A 181 -3.25 15.49 -39.70
CA ASP A 181 -2.32 16.57 -40.06
C ASP A 181 -0.86 16.08 -40.13
N GLU A 182 -0.53 15.03 -39.36
CA GLU A 182 0.78 14.37 -39.36
C GLU A 182 0.85 13.16 -40.31
N GLY A 183 -0.22 12.91 -41.07
CA GLY A 183 -0.32 11.76 -41.98
C GLY A 183 -0.77 10.46 -41.30
N GLN A 184 -1.16 10.48 -40.03
CA GLN A 184 -1.52 9.30 -39.22
C GLN A 184 -2.73 8.52 -39.77
N LEU A 185 -3.51 9.07 -40.71
CA LEU A 185 -4.56 8.33 -41.41
C LEU A 185 -4.02 7.40 -42.51
N GLY A 186 -2.75 7.55 -42.92
CA GLY A 186 -2.10 6.67 -43.90
C GLY A 186 -2.72 6.64 -45.29
N ASN A 187 -3.61 7.58 -45.63
CA ASN A 187 -4.39 7.61 -46.86
C ASN A 187 -3.72 8.42 -48.01
N GLY A 188 -2.48 8.86 -47.82
CA GLY A 188 -1.73 9.71 -48.73
C GLY A 188 -2.03 11.20 -48.58
N LYS A 189 -2.75 11.61 -47.54
CA LYS A 189 -3.10 13.01 -47.26
C LYS A 189 -2.76 13.37 -45.81
N LYS A 190 -2.40 14.63 -45.60
CA LYS A 190 -2.21 15.23 -44.28
C LYS A 190 -3.41 16.11 -43.91
N LEU A 191 -4.57 15.47 -43.76
CA LEU A 191 -5.86 16.11 -43.47
C LEU A 191 -6.70 15.20 -42.57
N LYS A 192 -7.39 15.78 -41.58
CA LYS A 192 -8.36 15.07 -40.74
C LYS A 192 -9.55 14.54 -41.48
N SER A 193 -10.16 13.48 -40.97
CA SER A 193 -11.38 12.89 -41.53
C SER A 193 -12.40 12.57 -40.45
N THR A 194 -13.63 13.07 -40.61
CA THR A 194 -14.77 12.78 -39.71
C THR A 194 -15.46 11.46 -40.02
N THR A 195 -15.00 10.73 -41.02
CA THR A 195 -15.49 9.41 -41.44
C THR A 195 -14.33 8.50 -41.81
N PRO A 196 -14.47 7.17 -41.74
CA PRO A 196 -13.40 6.24 -42.09
C PRO A 196 -12.88 6.43 -43.53
N VAL A 197 -11.54 6.44 -43.66
CA VAL A 197 -10.82 6.46 -44.94
C VAL A 197 -9.85 5.27 -45.00
N ALA A 198 -9.69 4.65 -46.18
CA ALA A 198 -8.80 3.51 -46.35
C ALA A 198 -7.33 3.90 -46.14
N VAL A 199 -6.57 3.11 -45.37
CA VAL A 199 -5.11 3.19 -45.30
C VAL A 199 -4.53 2.65 -46.60
N LYS A 200 -3.67 3.42 -47.26
CA LYS A 200 -3.20 3.14 -48.62
C LYS A 200 -2.20 1.97 -48.66
N GLY A 201 -2.39 1.06 -49.62
CA GLY A 201 -1.39 0.02 -49.93
C GLY A 201 -1.28 -1.13 -48.90
N LEU A 202 -2.18 -1.21 -47.91
CA LEU A 202 -2.20 -2.30 -46.95
C LEU A 202 -3.13 -3.43 -47.39
N THR A 203 -2.61 -4.64 -47.44
CA THR A 203 -3.32 -5.91 -47.63
C THR A 203 -2.78 -6.93 -46.62
N GLU A 204 -3.54 -8.00 -46.39
CA GLU A 204 -3.14 -9.07 -45.47
C GLU A 204 -2.80 -8.60 -44.04
N VAL A 205 -3.40 -7.49 -43.59
CA VAL A 205 -3.25 -6.97 -42.23
C VAL A 205 -3.83 -7.96 -41.24
N VAL A 206 -3.02 -8.34 -40.23
CA VAL A 206 -3.43 -9.23 -39.14
C VAL A 206 -3.56 -8.50 -37.81
N ALA A 207 -2.88 -7.37 -37.61
CA ALA A 207 -3.03 -6.52 -36.44
C ALA A 207 -2.77 -5.03 -36.78
N VAL A 208 -3.39 -4.12 -36.00
CA VAL A 208 -3.16 -2.67 -36.06
C VAL A 208 -2.90 -2.12 -34.66
N ALA A 209 -2.03 -1.12 -34.54
CA ALA A 209 -1.80 -0.36 -33.32
C ALA A 209 -1.72 1.13 -33.65
N ALA A 210 -2.47 1.95 -32.90
CA ALA A 210 -2.48 3.40 -33.01
C ALA A 210 -1.72 3.99 -31.81
N GLY A 211 -0.68 4.77 -32.09
CA GLY A 211 0.10 5.52 -31.12
C GLY A 211 -0.45 6.93 -30.89
N GLY A 212 0.36 7.85 -30.37
CA GLY A 212 -0.02 9.25 -30.21
C GLY A 212 -0.48 9.85 -31.54
N GLU A 213 0.40 9.83 -32.54
CA GLU A 213 0.22 10.43 -33.87
C GLU A 213 0.82 9.56 -34.99
N HIS A 214 1.01 8.25 -34.76
CA HIS A 214 1.50 7.30 -35.75
C HIS A 214 0.72 5.99 -35.68
N GLY A 215 0.73 5.25 -36.79
CA GLY A 215 0.07 3.96 -36.91
C GLY A 215 1.06 2.85 -37.24
N LEU A 216 0.78 1.65 -36.72
CA LEU A 216 1.45 0.41 -37.07
C LEU A 216 0.45 -0.60 -37.62
N ALA A 217 0.87 -1.39 -38.61
CA ALA A 217 0.16 -2.57 -39.05
C ALA A 217 1.13 -3.76 -39.13
N LEU A 218 0.70 -4.92 -38.64
CA LEU A 218 1.36 -6.20 -38.83
C LEU A 218 0.70 -6.94 -39.97
N LEU A 219 1.49 -7.38 -40.94
CA LEU A 219 1.02 -8.19 -42.06
C LEU A 219 1.15 -9.70 -41.76
N ALA A 220 0.41 -10.54 -42.48
CA ALA A 220 0.39 -11.99 -42.28
C ALA A 220 1.75 -12.68 -42.46
N ASN A 221 2.65 -12.06 -43.23
CA ASN A 221 4.04 -12.53 -43.42
C ASN A 221 5.01 -12.10 -42.33
N GLY A 222 4.53 -11.40 -41.28
CA GLY A 222 5.37 -10.89 -40.16
C GLY A 222 6.03 -9.55 -40.43
N THR A 223 5.74 -8.87 -41.55
CA THR A 223 6.23 -7.53 -41.84
C THR A 223 5.47 -6.49 -41.04
N VAL A 224 6.16 -5.52 -40.45
CA VAL A 224 5.59 -4.34 -39.79
C VAL A 224 5.60 -3.16 -40.75
N MET A 225 4.47 -2.48 -40.87
CA MET A 225 4.31 -1.25 -41.62
C MET A 225 4.03 -0.10 -40.64
N SER A 226 4.63 1.08 -40.85
CA SER A 226 4.47 2.27 -40.02
C SER A 226 4.19 3.52 -40.86
N TRP A 227 3.42 4.48 -40.29
CA TRP A 227 3.10 5.75 -40.92
C TRP A 227 2.66 6.79 -39.88
N GLY A 228 2.59 8.07 -40.26
CA GLY A 228 2.21 9.18 -39.40
C GLY A 228 3.40 10.05 -39.01
N CYS A 229 3.36 10.58 -37.79
CA CYS A 229 4.42 11.41 -37.22
C CYS A 229 5.74 10.63 -37.04
N ASN A 230 6.88 11.29 -37.31
CA ASN A 230 8.22 10.72 -37.20
C ASN A 230 9.21 11.62 -36.44
N ILE A 231 8.75 12.64 -35.75
CA ILE A 231 9.60 13.62 -35.05
C ILE A 231 10.53 12.93 -34.02
N SER A 232 10.03 11.88 -33.39
CA SER A 232 10.78 11.05 -32.44
C SER A 232 11.33 9.75 -33.05
N LEU A 233 11.42 9.65 -34.39
CA LEU A 233 11.86 8.46 -35.13
C LEU A 233 10.98 7.21 -34.93
N GLN A 234 9.74 7.39 -34.50
CA GLN A 234 8.80 6.32 -34.14
C GLN A 234 8.32 5.47 -35.32
N LEU A 235 8.59 5.87 -36.56
CA LEU A 235 8.31 5.04 -37.72
C LEU A 235 9.33 3.91 -37.91
N GLY A 236 10.54 4.02 -37.36
CA GLY A 236 11.54 2.96 -37.45
C GLY A 236 12.04 2.69 -38.89
N ILE A 237 11.90 3.65 -39.79
CA ILE A 237 12.34 3.53 -41.18
C ILE A 237 13.78 4.01 -41.24
N PRO A 238 14.72 3.19 -41.75
CA PRO A 238 16.13 3.58 -41.85
C PRO A 238 16.33 4.81 -42.70
N THR A 239 17.37 5.60 -42.37
CA THR A 239 17.86 6.71 -43.20
C THR A 239 18.31 6.18 -44.55
N THR A 240 17.83 6.73 -45.63
CA THR A 240 18.31 6.44 -46.96
C THR A 240 19.41 7.44 -47.33
N TYR A 241 20.47 6.97 -48.02
CA TYR A 241 21.55 7.82 -48.53
C TYR A 241 21.41 7.89 -50.03
N LYS A 242 21.40 9.10 -50.58
CA LYS A 242 21.47 9.32 -52.01
C LYS A 242 22.93 9.23 -52.45
N VAL A 243 23.17 8.31 -53.37
CA VAL A 243 24.49 8.18 -53.98
C VAL A 243 24.61 9.23 -55.09
N ILE A 244 25.42 10.24 -54.85
CA ILE A 244 25.77 11.26 -55.86
C ILE A 244 27.13 10.89 -56.44
N LYS A 245 27.21 10.84 -57.77
CA LYS A 245 28.48 10.68 -58.50
C LYS A 245 28.83 12.01 -59.13
N GLU A 246 29.82 12.69 -58.58
CA GLU A 246 30.43 13.90 -59.17
C GLU A 246 31.90 13.65 -59.49
N GLU A 247 32.28 13.95 -60.68
CA GLU A 247 33.69 13.88 -61.19
C GLU A 247 34.41 12.53 -60.94
N GLY A 248 33.67 11.42 -60.88
CA GLY A 248 34.19 10.07 -60.65
C GLY A 248 34.31 9.63 -59.19
N GLU A 249 34.04 10.52 -58.26
CA GLU A 249 33.94 10.20 -56.84
C GLU A 249 32.49 9.91 -56.42
N ILE A 250 32.31 9.03 -55.43
CA ILE A 250 31.02 8.65 -54.88
C ILE A 250 30.83 9.39 -53.56
N PHE A 251 29.85 10.27 -53.49
CA PHE A 251 29.41 10.93 -52.27
C PHE A 251 28.12 10.28 -51.80
N TYR A 252 27.96 10.15 -50.49
CA TYR A 252 26.71 9.73 -49.84
C TYR A 252 26.11 10.98 -49.23
N GLU A 253 25.03 11.49 -49.80
CA GLU A 253 24.23 12.56 -49.21
C GLU A 253 23.09 11.87 -48.41
N GLU A 254 22.99 12.22 -47.14
CA GLU A 254 21.90 11.73 -46.29
C GLU A 254 20.59 12.33 -46.82
N GLU A 255 19.68 11.47 -47.33
CA GLU A 255 18.33 11.92 -47.63
C GLU A 255 17.66 12.29 -46.33
N GLU A 256 17.28 13.57 -46.15
CA GLU A 256 16.47 13.97 -44.99
C GLU A 256 15.29 13.02 -44.86
N GLN A 257 15.17 12.35 -43.70
CA GLN A 257 14.03 11.50 -43.41
C GLN A 257 12.76 12.36 -43.51
N PRO A 258 11.71 11.90 -44.16
CA PRO A 258 10.45 12.61 -44.11
C PRO A 258 10.05 12.68 -42.63
N GLU A 259 9.93 13.89 -42.07
CA GLU A 259 9.53 14.12 -40.71
C GLU A 259 8.27 13.33 -40.37
N ASN A 260 7.34 13.20 -41.33
CA ASN A 260 6.07 12.51 -41.18
C ASN A 260 5.63 11.85 -42.48
N SER A 261 5.15 10.61 -42.43
CA SER A 261 4.68 9.87 -43.62
C SER A 261 3.17 9.71 -43.67
N ALA A 262 2.54 10.16 -44.74
CA ALA A 262 1.13 9.97 -44.96
C ALA A 262 0.79 8.60 -45.60
N VAL A 263 1.78 7.74 -45.82
CA VAL A 263 1.61 6.40 -46.39
C VAL A 263 2.43 5.39 -45.60
N PRO A 264 1.95 4.12 -45.49
CA PRO A 264 2.72 3.07 -44.80
C PRO A 264 4.07 2.78 -45.47
N GLY A 265 5.13 2.68 -44.63
CA GLY A 265 6.49 2.23 -44.99
C GLY A 265 6.88 1.00 -44.16
N ALA A 266 7.74 0.14 -44.70
CA ALA A 266 8.17 -1.07 -44.00
C ALA A 266 9.24 -0.79 -42.95
N VAL A 267 9.09 -1.37 -41.77
CA VAL A 267 10.08 -1.37 -40.69
C VAL A 267 11.00 -2.59 -40.83
N PRO A 268 12.34 -2.48 -40.74
CA PRO A 268 13.25 -3.61 -40.92
C PRO A 268 13.31 -4.51 -39.67
N VAL A 269 12.20 -5.15 -39.36
CA VAL A 269 12.07 -6.14 -38.29
C VAL A 269 11.31 -7.36 -38.83
N ASN A 270 11.76 -8.56 -38.49
CA ASN A 270 11.20 -9.82 -38.99
C ASN A 270 10.72 -10.73 -37.86
N GLY A 271 9.85 -11.67 -38.21
CA GLY A 271 9.35 -12.67 -37.25
C GLY A 271 8.43 -12.10 -36.19
N VAL A 272 7.78 -10.96 -36.48
CA VAL A 272 6.89 -10.26 -35.56
C VAL A 272 5.56 -10.99 -35.44
N THR A 273 5.08 -11.13 -34.21
CA THR A 273 3.78 -11.73 -33.86
C THR A 273 2.79 -10.74 -33.27
N ALA A 274 3.29 -9.61 -32.72
CA ALA A 274 2.45 -8.54 -32.20
C ALA A 274 3.14 -7.18 -32.29
N VAL A 275 2.34 -6.10 -32.37
CA VAL A 275 2.82 -4.71 -32.36
C VAL A 275 2.05 -3.90 -31.31
N ALA A 276 2.71 -2.92 -30.71
CA ALA A 276 2.10 -1.91 -29.83
C ALA A 276 2.75 -0.54 -30.10
N ALA A 277 1.97 0.54 -29.90
CA ALA A 277 2.42 1.89 -30.15
C ALA A 277 2.07 2.78 -28.94
N GLY A 278 3.09 3.48 -28.42
CA GLY A 278 2.95 4.50 -27.38
C GLY A 278 2.77 5.90 -27.97
N SER A 279 2.98 6.95 -27.16
CA SER A 279 2.87 8.31 -27.70
C SER A 279 3.91 8.57 -28.80
N GLU A 280 5.16 8.20 -28.57
CA GLU A 280 6.30 8.51 -29.43
C GLU A 280 7.26 7.31 -29.61
N HIS A 281 6.87 6.11 -29.23
CA HIS A 281 7.66 4.89 -29.39
C HIS A 281 6.80 3.75 -29.93
N SER A 282 7.47 2.78 -30.50
CA SER A 282 6.88 1.62 -31.15
C SER A 282 7.52 0.34 -30.66
N LEU A 283 6.75 -0.74 -30.59
CA LEU A 283 7.15 -2.05 -30.10
C LEU A 283 6.76 -3.14 -31.07
N ALA A 284 7.59 -4.16 -31.18
CA ALA A 284 7.28 -5.42 -31.84
C ALA A 284 7.67 -6.60 -30.95
N LEU A 285 6.75 -7.55 -30.75
CA LEU A 285 7.01 -8.83 -30.12
C LEU A 285 7.36 -9.85 -31.18
N LEU A 286 8.48 -10.52 -31.04
CA LEU A 286 8.92 -11.58 -31.93
C LEU A 286 8.34 -12.94 -31.51
N GLY A 287 8.27 -13.89 -32.44
CA GLY A 287 7.86 -15.27 -32.17
C GLY A 287 8.79 -16.03 -31.21
N THR A 288 10.00 -15.51 -30.94
CA THR A 288 10.96 -15.98 -29.95
C THR A 288 10.62 -15.57 -28.52
N GLY A 289 9.68 -14.60 -28.33
CA GLY A 289 9.39 -13.98 -27.05
C GLY A 289 10.29 -12.79 -26.71
N GLU A 290 11.12 -12.35 -27.67
CA GLU A 290 11.90 -11.12 -27.56
C GLU A 290 11.07 -9.90 -27.97
N VAL A 291 11.39 -8.73 -27.41
CA VAL A 291 10.73 -7.45 -27.74
C VAL A 291 11.73 -6.51 -28.38
N MET A 292 11.33 -5.95 -29.53
CA MET A 292 12.06 -4.88 -30.21
C MET A 292 11.36 -3.55 -29.97
N ALA A 293 12.14 -2.48 -29.72
CA ALA A 293 11.65 -1.13 -29.46
C ALA A 293 12.38 -0.10 -30.29
N TRP A 294 11.68 0.97 -30.73
CA TRP A 294 12.24 2.10 -31.46
C TRP A 294 11.40 3.35 -31.27
N GLY A 295 11.93 4.50 -31.68
CA GLY A 295 11.29 5.80 -31.51
C GLY A 295 11.93 6.61 -30.38
N GLY A 296 11.14 7.45 -29.73
CA GLY A 296 11.54 8.29 -28.62
C GLY A 296 11.95 7.50 -27.38
N ASN A 297 13.02 7.95 -26.72
CA ASN A 297 13.56 7.37 -25.49
C ASN A 297 13.80 8.40 -24.39
N GLY A 298 13.22 9.60 -24.51
CA GLY A 298 13.42 10.70 -23.55
C GLY A 298 13.05 10.36 -22.10
N SER A 299 12.25 9.31 -21.91
CA SER A 299 11.86 8.78 -20.60
C SER A 299 12.27 7.32 -20.39
N ASP A 300 13.26 6.83 -21.13
CA ASP A 300 13.80 5.46 -21.08
C ASP A 300 12.80 4.37 -21.54
N GLN A 301 11.79 4.76 -22.34
CA GLN A 301 10.66 3.90 -22.74
C GLN A 301 11.03 2.79 -23.72
N LEU A 302 12.24 2.78 -24.28
CA LEU A 302 12.73 1.71 -25.15
C LEU A 302 13.23 0.48 -24.38
N GLY A 303 13.63 0.63 -23.10
CA GLY A 303 14.02 -0.49 -22.26
C GLY A 303 15.30 -1.22 -22.67
N ASN A 304 16.11 -0.63 -23.55
CA ASN A 304 17.31 -1.24 -24.14
C ASN A 304 18.61 -0.95 -23.34
N GLY A 305 18.48 -0.37 -22.13
CA GLY A 305 19.61 0.01 -21.28
C GLY A 305 20.22 1.38 -21.59
N THR A 306 19.77 2.07 -22.66
CA THR A 306 20.19 3.43 -22.94
C THR A 306 19.28 4.45 -22.26
N GLN A 307 19.82 5.59 -21.85
CA GLN A 307 19.07 6.68 -21.24
C GLN A 307 18.92 7.83 -22.24
N GLY A 308 17.68 8.30 -22.39
CA GLY A 308 17.35 9.41 -23.27
C GLY A 308 17.55 9.12 -24.76
N GLY A 309 17.42 10.16 -25.59
CA GLY A 309 17.57 10.09 -27.04
C GLY A 309 16.37 9.53 -27.79
N MET A 310 16.63 9.06 -29.03
CA MET A 310 15.64 8.40 -29.90
C MET A 310 16.40 7.56 -30.96
N THR A 311 15.71 6.57 -31.54
CA THR A 311 16.29 5.73 -32.59
C THR A 311 15.27 5.33 -33.65
N ASN A 312 15.67 5.35 -34.92
CA ASN A 312 14.89 4.77 -36.03
C ASN A 312 15.24 3.30 -36.30
N VAL A 313 16.14 2.71 -35.52
CA VAL A 313 16.53 1.30 -35.67
C VAL A 313 15.88 0.48 -34.55
N PRO A 314 15.00 -0.50 -34.87
CA PRO A 314 14.48 -1.43 -33.87
C PRO A 314 15.61 -2.09 -33.07
N SER A 315 15.62 -1.90 -31.76
CA SER A 315 16.63 -2.45 -30.83
C SER A 315 15.98 -3.39 -29.81
N ALA A 316 16.71 -4.43 -29.41
CA ALA A 316 16.20 -5.39 -28.44
C ALA A 316 16.06 -4.76 -27.04
N VAL A 317 14.97 -5.04 -26.36
CA VAL A 317 14.77 -4.73 -24.95
C VAL A 317 15.70 -5.59 -24.11
N SER A 318 16.44 -4.97 -23.17
CA SER A 318 17.48 -5.65 -22.40
C SER A 318 16.91 -6.61 -21.35
N GLY A 319 17.51 -7.81 -21.23
CA GLY A 319 17.24 -8.75 -20.13
C GLY A 319 15.83 -9.36 -20.09
N LEU A 320 15.03 -9.20 -21.17
CA LEU A 320 13.65 -9.65 -21.24
C LEU A 320 13.52 -10.88 -22.13
N GLY A 321 12.78 -11.89 -21.68
CA GLY A 321 12.49 -13.10 -22.45
C GLY A 321 11.20 -13.77 -22.01
N GLY A 322 10.64 -14.63 -22.89
CA GLY A 322 9.40 -15.34 -22.61
C GLY A 322 8.16 -14.43 -22.56
N VAL A 323 8.19 -13.29 -23.28
CA VAL A 323 7.08 -12.36 -23.37
C VAL A 323 5.97 -12.98 -24.22
N THR A 324 4.73 -12.85 -23.73
CA THR A 324 3.51 -13.34 -24.40
C THR A 324 2.61 -12.20 -24.89
N ALA A 325 2.72 -11.01 -24.29
CA ALA A 325 2.01 -9.82 -24.73
C ALA A 325 2.78 -8.54 -24.37
N ILE A 326 2.59 -7.48 -25.16
CA ILE A 326 3.18 -6.15 -24.97
C ILE A 326 2.08 -5.09 -24.97
N ALA A 327 2.25 -4.06 -24.16
CA ALA A 327 1.39 -2.87 -24.20
C ALA A 327 2.25 -1.62 -24.02
N ALA A 328 1.98 -0.60 -24.82
CA ALA A 328 2.63 0.69 -24.71
C ALA A 328 1.68 1.71 -24.06
N GLY A 329 2.16 2.44 -23.08
CA GLY A 329 1.51 3.61 -22.53
C GLY A 329 1.99 4.90 -23.20
N GLY A 330 1.76 6.06 -22.58
CA GLY A 330 2.25 7.33 -23.13
C GLY A 330 3.76 7.32 -23.31
N GLN A 331 4.49 7.12 -22.22
CA GLN A 331 5.95 7.10 -22.16
C GLN A 331 6.49 5.94 -21.30
N HIS A 332 5.71 4.89 -21.12
CA HIS A 332 6.13 3.66 -20.44
C HIS A 332 5.65 2.43 -21.22
N THR A 333 6.24 1.31 -20.92
CA THR A 333 5.97 0.05 -21.60
C THR A 333 5.72 -1.06 -20.58
N LEU A 334 4.82 -1.99 -20.92
CA LEU A 334 4.50 -3.18 -20.14
C LEU A 334 4.73 -4.43 -20.99
N ALA A 335 5.25 -5.48 -20.39
CA ALA A 335 5.34 -6.82 -20.97
C ALA A 335 4.73 -7.85 -20.02
N LEU A 336 3.87 -8.71 -20.55
CA LEU A 336 3.34 -9.88 -19.86
C LEU A 336 4.21 -11.09 -20.17
N LEU A 337 4.70 -11.75 -19.14
CA LEU A 337 5.51 -12.96 -19.26
C LEU A 337 4.63 -14.23 -19.23
N SER A 338 5.15 -15.32 -19.74
CA SER A 338 4.46 -16.62 -19.80
C SER A 338 4.03 -17.17 -18.44
N GLY A 339 4.70 -16.75 -17.36
CA GLY A 339 4.34 -17.07 -15.97
C GLY A 339 3.22 -16.22 -15.38
N GLY A 340 2.69 -15.25 -16.12
CA GLY A 340 1.65 -14.32 -15.63
C GLY A 340 2.18 -13.19 -14.75
N SER A 341 3.51 -12.96 -14.70
CA SER A 341 4.12 -11.77 -14.13
C SER A 341 4.19 -10.64 -15.16
N VAL A 342 4.31 -9.40 -14.70
CA VAL A 342 4.38 -8.19 -15.53
C VAL A 342 5.71 -7.49 -15.28
N GLU A 343 6.42 -7.18 -16.35
CA GLU A 343 7.58 -6.30 -16.35
C GLU A 343 7.21 -4.96 -16.98
N ALA A 344 7.80 -3.87 -16.46
CA ALA A 344 7.53 -2.51 -16.93
C ALA A 344 8.81 -1.68 -17.00
N TRP A 345 8.86 -0.68 -17.88
CA TRP A 345 10.00 0.25 -18.01
C TRP A 345 9.56 1.59 -18.61
N GLY A 346 10.48 2.56 -18.59
CA GLY A 346 10.23 3.91 -19.08
C GLY A 346 9.86 4.88 -17.95
N TYR A 347 9.00 5.84 -18.25
CA TYR A 347 8.55 6.92 -17.38
C TYR A 347 7.84 6.41 -16.12
N ASN A 348 8.23 6.92 -14.92
CA ASN A 348 7.69 6.44 -13.64
C ASN A 348 7.44 7.48 -12.54
N PRO A 349 7.47 8.78 -12.75
CA PRO A 349 7.21 9.76 -11.67
C PRO A 349 5.86 9.59 -10.97
N ASP A 350 4.88 9.05 -11.68
CA ASP A 350 3.53 8.78 -11.15
C ASP A 350 3.36 7.32 -10.66
N GLY A 351 4.42 6.49 -10.70
CA GLY A 351 4.38 5.10 -10.25
C GLY A 351 3.82 4.12 -11.29
N GLN A 352 3.77 4.47 -12.58
CA GLN A 352 3.15 3.64 -13.63
C GLN A 352 3.92 2.35 -13.95
N LEU A 353 5.14 2.16 -13.45
CA LEU A 353 5.86 0.88 -13.52
C LEU A 353 5.39 -0.12 -12.45
N GLY A 354 4.75 0.36 -11.38
CA GLY A 354 4.19 -0.51 -10.33
C GLY A 354 5.23 -1.21 -9.44
N ASN A 355 6.49 -0.77 -9.47
CA ASN A 355 7.62 -1.40 -8.78
C ASN A 355 7.92 -0.82 -7.38
N GLY A 356 6.99 -0.04 -6.81
CA GLY A 356 7.14 0.61 -5.50
C GLY A 356 7.93 1.92 -5.53
N THR A 357 8.51 2.31 -6.68
CA THR A 357 9.33 3.52 -6.84
C THR A 357 8.62 4.59 -7.69
N ASN A 358 9.25 5.75 -7.86
CA ASN A 358 8.86 6.81 -8.80
C ASN A 358 10.04 7.22 -9.71
N LEU A 359 11.00 6.33 -9.90
CA LEU A 359 12.15 6.55 -10.76
C LEU A 359 11.94 5.86 -12.12
N ASN A 360 12.27 6.55 -13.22
CA ASN A 360 12.31 5.94 -14.55
C ASN A 360 13.22 4.72 -14.56
N SER A 361 12.96 3.79 -15.45
CA SER A 361 13.84 2.63 -15.64
C SER A 361 14.20 2.44 -17.11
N PRO A 362 15.49 2.44 -17.48
CA PRO A 362 15.94 2.17 -18.84
C PRO A 362 15.95 0.67 -19.19
N VAL A 363 15.56 -0.18 -18.25
CA VAL A 363 15.47 -1.64 -18.39
C VAL A 363 14.19 -2.14 -17.75
N PRO A 364 13.66 -3.33 -18.16
CA PRO A 364 12.50 -3.94 -17.50
C PRO A 364 12.70 -4.13 -16.01
N VAL A 365 11.67 -3.79 -15.23
CA VAL A 365 11.56 -4.04 -13.78
C VAL A 365 10.21 -4.68 -13.47
N ALA A 366 10.18 -5.60 -12.52
CA ALA A 366 8.95 -6.27 -12.14
C ALA A 366 7.93 -5.31 -11.51
N SER A 367 6.70 -5.34 -12.01
CA SER A 367 5.56 -4.74 -11.30
C SER A 367 5.24 -5.60 -10.08
N SER A 368 5.22 -4.98 -8.89
CA SER A 368 5.14 -5.69 -7.61
C SER A 368 3.84 -6.47 -7.46
N ASP A 369 3.93 -7.62 -6.78
CA ASP A 369 2.79 -8.34 -6.21
C ASP A 369 1.69 -8.78 -7.21
N LEU A 370 2.03 -8.92 -8.49
CA LEU A 370 1.14 -9.47 -9.52
C LEU A 370 1.50 -10.91 -9.87
N SER A 371 0.48 -11.76 -9.99
CA SER A 371 0.62 -13.14 -10.47
C SER A 371 -0.62 -13.58 -11.26
N GLY A 372 -0.46 -14.55 -12.16
CA GLY A 372 -1.57 -15.08 -12.95
C GLY A 372 -2.22 -14.05 -13.87
N VAL A 373 -1.53 -12.95 -14.22
CA VAL A 373 -2.04 -11.92 -15.15
C VAL A 373 -2.27 -12.54 -16.52
N THR A 374 -3.39 -12.20 -17.14
CA THR A 374 -3.82 -12.71 -18.45
C THR A 374 -3.88 -11.63 -19.54
N ALA A 375 -3.96 -10.35 -19.15
CA ALA A 375 -3.92 -9.22 -20.08
C ALA A 375 -3.36 -7.95 -19.40
N ILE A 376 -2.77 -7.05 -20.18
CA ILE A 376 -2.18 -5.78 -19.74
C ILE A 376 -2.62 -4.64 -20.66
N ALA A 377 -2.68 -3.41 -20.11
CA ALA A 377 -2.91 -2.20 -20.91
C ALA A 377 -2.15 -1.01 -20.31
N GLY A 378 -1.42 -0.27 -21.17
CA GLY A 378 -0.76 0.98 -20.81
C GLY A 378 -1.61 2.19 -21.21
N GLY A 379 -1.90 3.10 -20.29
CA GLY A 379 -2.57 4.37 -20.54
C GLY A 379 -1.57 5.54 -20.65
N GLY A 380 -2.07 6.79 -20.71
CA GLY A 380 -1.21 7.96 -20.77
C GLY A 380 -0.21 7.99 -19.60
N VAL A 381 -0.72 7.79 -18.39
CA VAL A 381 0.04 7.91 -17.13
C VAL A 381 -0.36 6.86 -16.07
N HIS A 382 -1.03 5.78 -16.48
CA HIS A 382 -1.44 4.68 -15.60
C HIS A 382 -1.40 3.35 -16.34
N SER A 383 -1.45 2.27 -15.59
CA SER A 383 -1.37 0.90 -16.09
C SER A 383 -2.51 0.06 -15.53
N LEU A 384 -2.96 -0.93 -16.31
CA LEU A 384 -3.99 -1.90 -15.94
C LEU A 384 -3.51 -3.32 -16.21
N SER A 385 -3.98 -4.26 -15.41
CA SER A 385 -3.86 -5.69 -15.69
C SER A 385 -5.17 -6.43 -15.38
N VAL A 386 -5.43 -7.51 -16.11
CA VAL A 386 -6.51 -8.47 -15.84
C VAL A 386 -5.89 -9.74 -15.29
N GLY A 387 -6.45 -10.27 -14.23
CA GLY A 387 -5.96 -11.50 -13.60
C GLY A 387 -6.85 -11.92 -12.44
N PRO A 388 -6.44 -12.91 -11.64
CA PRO A 388 -7.13 -13.23 -10.41
C PRO A 388 -7.27 -11.99 -9.52
N PRO A 389 -8.38 -11.82 -8.80
CA PRO A 389 -8.62 -10.61 -8.02
C PRO A 389 -7.61 -10.42 -6.90
N LEU A 390 -7.13 -9.18 -6.72
CA LEU A 390 -6.38 -8.75 -5.54
C LEU A 390 -7.34 -8.48 -4.37
N ALA A 391 -6.90 -8.76 -3.16
CA ALA A 391 -7.56 -8.26 -1.96
C ALA A 391 -7.26 -6.77 -1.71
N THR A 392 -8.14 -6.11 -0.96
CA THR A 392 -7.88 -4.77 -0.42
C THR A 392 -8.29 -4.75 1.05
N VAL A 393 -7.39 -4.31 1.93
CA VAL A 393 -7.71 -4.10 3.36
C VAL A 393 -8.24 -2.69 3.55
N THR A 394 -9.42 -2.55 4.15
CA THR A 394 -10.06 -1.25 4.42
C THR A 394 -10.15 -0.91 5.90
N GLY A 395 -9.78 -1.85 6.78
CA GLY A 395 -9.76 -1.63 8.22
C GLY A 395 -9.21 -2.82 8.99
N VAL A 396 -8.65 -2.51 10.17
CA VAL A 396 -8.07 -3.48 11.13
C VAL A 396 -8.57 -3.13 12.53
N SER A 397 -9.20 -4.08 13.23
CA SER A 397 -9.76 -3.86 14.56
C SER A 397 -9.61 -5.09 15.49
N PRO A 398 -9.01 -4.95 16.70
CA PRO A 398 -8.31 -3.77 17.18
C PRO A 398 -7.06 -3.47 16.32
N SER A 399 -6.70 -2.18 16.20
CA SER A 399 -5.51 -1.74 15.46
C SER A 399 -4.22 -1.75 16.29
N ALA A 400 -4.27 -2.31 17.49
CA ALA A 400 -3.11 -2.47 18.36
C ALA A 400 -3.22 -3.72 19.24
N GLY A 401 -2.07 -4.31 19.59
CA GLY A 401 -1.98 -5.45 20.49
C GLY A 401 -0.59 -5.59 21.12
N ALA A 402 -0.45 -6.57 22.00
CA ALA A 402 0.81 -6.85 22.69
C ALA A 402 1.91 -7.31 21.71
N GLN A 403 3.16 -7.00 22.01
CA GLN A 403 4.33 -7.46 21.25
C GLN A 403 4.47 -8.99 21.23
N THR A 404 3.93 -9.67 22.23
CA THR A 404 3.90 -11.15 22.28
C THR A 404 2.93 -11.79 21.28
N GLY A 405 2.12 -10.97 20.58
CA GLY A 405 1.06 -11.47 19.70
C GLY A 405 -0.14 -12.04 20.46
N GLY A 406 -0.93 -12.89 19.76
CA GLY A 406 -2.08 -13.59 20.32
C GLY A 406 -3.39 -12.82 20.27
N ALA A 407 -3.40 -11.55 19.87
CA ALA A 407 -4.62 -10.77 19.71
C ALA A 407 -5.44 -11.30 18.51
N SER A 408 -6.76 -11.46 18.71
CA SER A 408 -7.70 -11.71 17.62
C SER A 408 -8.05 -10.39 16.96
N VAL A 409 -7.79 -10.28 15.66
CA VAL A 409 -7.92 -9.06 14.85
C VAL A 409 -8.93 -9.30 13.74
N ALA A 410 -9.98 -8.49 13.69
CA ALA A 410 -10.91 -8.45 12.58
C ALA A 410 -10.34 -7.55 11.48
N ILE A 411 -10.22 -8.07 10.25
CA ILE A 411 -9.74 -7.40 9.06
C ILE A 411 -10.93 -7.21 8.14
N SER A 412 -11.23 -5.97 7.80
CA SER A 412 -12.29 -5.62 6.84
C SER A 412 -11.67 -5.30 5.48
N GLY A 413 -12.39 -5.64 4.39
CA GLY A 413 -11.82 -5.41 3.05
C GLY A 413 -12.73 -5.86 1.90
N VAL A 414 -12.11 -6.10 0.75
CA VAL A 414 -12.75 -6.59 -0.47
C VAL A 414 -11.98 -7.80 -0.99
N ASN A 415 -12.67 -8.80 -1.57
CA ASN A 415 -12.11 -10.06 -2.07
C ASN A 415 -11.36 -10.86 -0.99
N LEU A 416 -11.79 -10.75 0.26
CA LEU A 416 -11.14 -11.43 1.39
C LEU A 416 -11.43 -12.92 1.42
N ASP A 417 -12.52 -13.38 0.78
CA ASP A 417 -12.87 -14.79 0.61
C ASP A 417 -11.87 -15.59 -0.25
N LEU A 418 -11.01 -14.88 -0.98
CA LEU A 418 -9.97 -15.48 -1.82
C LEU A 418 -8.60 -15.56 -1.11
N ALA A 419 -8.52 -15.20 0.17
CA ALA A 419 -7.28 -15.15 0.93
C ALA A 419 -6.63 -16.54 1.04
N SER A 420 -5.36 -16.62 0.66
CA SER A 420 -4.48 -17.78 0.87
C SER A 420 -3.49 -17.55 2.02
N ALA A 421 -3.21 -16.28 2.37
CA ALA A 421 -2.37 -15.92 3.51
C ALA A 421 -2.74 -14.53 4.06
N VAL A 422 -2.47 -14.32 5.35
CA VAL A 422 -2.57 -13.04 6.06
C VAL A 422 -1.22 -12.78 6.72
N HIS A 423 -0.68 -11.58 6.56
CA HIS A 423 0.60 -11.18 7.16
C HIS A 423 0.45 -9.90 8.00
N PHE A 424 1.24 -9.81 9.06
CA PHE A 424 1.46 -8.62 9.88
C PHE A 424 2.92 -8.17 9.67
N GLY A 425 3.14 -7.24 8.73
CA GLY A 425 4.46 -6.96 8.18
C GLY A 425 5.02 -8.17 7.45
N ALA A 426 6.24 -8.60 7.78
CA ALA A 426 6.85 -9.80 7.21
C ALA A 426 6.40 -11.13 7.88
N SER A 427 5.68 -11.07 9.01
CA SER A 427 5.30 -12.24 9.80
C SER A 427 3.92 -12.77 9.38
N PRO A 428 3.76 -14.07 9.09
CA PRO A 428 2.45 -14.64 8.83
C PRO A 428 1.59 -14.61 10.11
N ALA A 429 0.28 -14.45 9.95
CA ALA A 429 -0.68 -14.61 11.04
C ALA A 429 -0.56 -16.00 11.68
N GLY A 430 -0.76 -16.11 12.99
CA GLY A 430 -0.75 -17.39 13.69
C GLY A 430 -1.84 -18.36 13.20
N ALA A 431 -3.00 -17.80 12.86
CA ALA A 431 -4.12 -18.45 12.20
C ALA A 431 -5.04 -17.37 11.62
N PHE A 432 -5.87 -17.72 10.64
CA PHE A 432 -6.94 -16.84 10.18
C PHE A 432 -8.17 -17.65 9.76
N THR A 433 -9.33 -17.02 9.82
CA THR A 433 -10.62 -17.55 9.37
C THR A 433 -11.29 -16.56 8.45
N ILE A 434 -11.74 -17.00 7.29
CA ILE A 434 -12.52 -16.21 6.36
C ILE A 434 -13.98 -16.26 6.82
N GLU A 435 -14.51 -15.13 7.26
CA GLU A 435 -15.91 -15.00 7.73
C GLU A 435 -16.85 -14.65 6.57
N SER A 436 -16.36 -13.85 5.62
CA SER A 436 -17.13 -13.40 4.45
C SER A 436 -16.20 -12.80 3.38
N PRO A 437 -16.69 -12.44 2.18
CA PRO A 437 -15.90 -11.70 1.18
C PRO A 437 -15.35 -10.36 1.67
N THR A 438 -15.84 -9.86 2.81
CA THR A 438 -15.45 -8.55 3.34
C THR A 438 -14.84 -8.60 4.73
N THR A 439 -14.70 -9.79 5.33
CA THR A 439 -14.20 -9.91 6.70
C THR A 439 -13.38 -11.17 6.91
N ILE A 440 -12.19 -11.01 7.49
CA ILE A 440 -11.34 -12.09 8.02
C ILE A 440 -11.07 -11.82 9.49
N THR A 441 -11.06 -12.88 10.30
CA THR A 441 -10.51 -12.86 11.66
C THR A 441 -9.15 -13.53 11.66
N ALA A 442 -8.10 -12.83 12.14
CA ALA A 442 -6.74 -13.35 12.17
C ALA A 442 -6.09 -13.18 13.55
N THR A 443 -5.21 -14.12 13.92
CA THR A 443 -4.41 -14.02 15.15
C THR A 443 -3.09 -13.32 14.85
N ALA A 444 -2.84 -12.17 15.49
CA ALA A 444 -1.61 -11.42 15.34
C ALA A 444 -0.41 -12.25 15.84
N PRO A 445 0.66 -12.41 15.05
CA PRO A 445 1.91 -13.05 15.50
C PRO A 445 2.66 -12.13 16.46
N PRO A 446 3.73 -12.60 17.14
CA PRO A 446 4.66 -11.71 17.85
C PRO A 446 5.29 -10.70 16.89
N GLY A 447 5.47 -9.43 17.37
CA GLY A 447 6.03 -8.39 16.52
C GLY A 447 6.38 -7.10 17.28
N VAL A 448 6.91 -6.12 16.56
CA VAL A 448 7.32 -4.82 17.10
C VAL A 448 6.96 -3.68 16.14
N GLY A 449 6.73 -2.49 16.70
CA GLY A 449 6.46 -1.27 15.92
C GLY A 449 5.09 -1.25 15.25
N ILE A 450 4.98 -0.48 14.17
CA ILE A 450 3.78 -0.36 13.35
C ILE A 450 4.04 -1.13 12.05
N VAL A 451 3.13 -2.02 11.69
CA VAL A 451 3.23 -2.87 10.50
C VAL A 451 1.96 -2.79 9.66
N ASP A 452 2.08 -3.12 8.39
CA ASP A 452 0.95 -3.29 7.49
C ASP A 452 0.35 -4.70 7.67
N VAL A 453 -0.98 -4.78 7.66
CA VAL A 453 -1.68 -6.06 7.57
C VAL A 453 -2.02 -6.30 6.10
N THR A 454 -1.41 -7.32 5.51
CA THR A 454 -1.59 -7.64 4.10
C THR A 454 -2.24 -9.00 3.90
N ILE A 455 -2.96 -9.15 2.79
CA ILE A 455 -3.67 -10.37 2.40
C ILE A 455 -3.18 -10.80 1.03
N THR A 456 -2.76 -12.06 0.91
CA THR A 456 -2.34 -12.67 -0.35
C THR A 456 -3.50 -13.49 -0.93
N THR A 457 -3.75 -13.31 -2.22
CA THR A 457 -4.69 -14.09 -3.05
C THR A 457 -3.94 -14.70 -4.23
N ALA A 458 -4.63 -15.44 -5.11
CA ALA A 458 -4.04 -15.90 -6.36
C ALA A 458 -3.62 -14.76 -7.30
N GLY A 459 -4.19 -13.56 -7.15
CA GLY A 459 -3.82 -12.36 -7.92
C GLY A 459 -2.57 -11.66 -7.40
N GLY A 460 -2.15 -11.97 -6.18
CA GLY A 460 -1.03 -11.31 -5.51
C GLY A 460 -1.38 -10.82 -4.11
N THR A 461 -0.53 -9.97 -3.54
CA THR A 461 -0.68 -9.42 -2.19
C THR A 461 -1.34 -8.04 -2.22
N SER A 462 -2.18 -7.73 -1.23
CA SER A 462 -2.83 -6.42 -1.12
C SER A 462 -1.82 -5.29 -0.94
N ALA A 463 -2.04 -4.18 -1.65
CA ALA A 463 -1.19 -3.00 -1.53
C ALA A 463 -1.33 -2.36 -0.13
N PRO A 464 -0.22 -1.97 0.54
CA PRO A 464 -0.25 -1.23 1.80
C PRO A 464 -0.98 0.12 1.67
N ASN A 465 -1.71 0.50 2.72
CA ASN A 465 -2.47 1.75 2.77
C ASN A 465 -2.56 2.31 4.19
N ALA A 466 -3.31 3.40 4.41
CA ALA A 466 -3.40 4.04 5.73
C ALA A 466 -4.31 3.28 6.73
N THR A 467 -5.19 2.41 6.25
CA THR A 467 -6.22 1.74 7.07
C THR A 467 -5.84 0.32 7.50
N ASP A 468 -4.71 -0.20 7.01
CA ASP A 468 -4.21 -1.55 7.28
C ASP A 468 -3.15 -1.62 8.40
N LYS A 469 -2.93 -0.52 9.12
CA LYS A 469 -1.89 -0.43 10.15
C LYS A 469 -2.28 -1.17 11.43
N TYR A 470 -1.33 -1.98 11.92
CA TYR A 470 -1.40 -2.63 13.22
C TYR A 470 -0.20 -2.25 14.08
N THR A 471 -0.44 -1.84 15.34
CA THR A 471 0.60 -1.36 16.25
C THR A 471 0.90 -2.39 17.33
N TYR A 472 2.13 -2.85 17.40
CA TYR A 472 2.62 -3.68 18.51
C TYR A 472 3.05 -2.78 19.68
N VAL A 473 2.28 -2.83 20.77
CA VAL A 473 2.51 -2.02 21.96
C VAL A 473 3.41 -2.78 22.93
N PRO A 474 4.53 -2.19 23.37
CA PRO A 474 5.41 -2.81 24.36
C PRO A 474 4.71 -2.91 25.73
N PRO A 475 5.12 -3.86 26.59
CA PRO A 475 4.68 -3.89 27.98
C PRO A 475 5.10 -2.61 28.70
N PRO A 476 4.43 -2.25 29.82
CA PRO A 476 4.82 -1.08 30.61
C PRO A 476 6.23 -1.22 31.17
N ALA A 477 6.91 -0.08 31.43
CA ALA A 477 8.21 -0.08 32.06
C ALA A 477 8.22 0.88 33.26
N ILE A 478 8.77 0.42 34.41
CA ILE A 478 8.92 1.21 35.62
C ILE A 478 10.32 1.87 35.61
N THR A 479 10.35 3.19 35.74
CA THR A 479 11.61 3.96 35.76
C THR A 479 11.92 4.58 37.12
N LYS A 480 10.90 4.70 38.00
CA LYS A 480 11.02 5.33 39.29
C LYS A 480 9.96 4.81 40.27
N VAL A 481 10.35 4.61 41.52
CA VAL A 481 9.46 4.30 42.65
C VAL A 481 9.74 5.30 43.77
N THR A 482 8.71 5.93 44.33
CA THR A 482 8.85 6.93 45.42
C THR A 482 7.69 6.85 46.41
N PRO A 483 7.90 6.66 47.70
CA PRO A 483 9.18 6.33 48.34
C PRO A 483 9.67 4.91 47.97
N LYS A 484 10.99 4.66 48.06
CA LYS A 484 11.58 3.32 47.79
C LYS A 484 11.47 2.36 48.98
N LYS A 485 10.93 2.83 50.12
CA LYS A 485 10.82 2.05 51.36
C LYS A 485 9.64 2.52 52.18
N ALA A 486 9.05 1.61 52.94
CA ALA A 486 7.95 1.89 53.86
C ALA A 486 7.83 0.83 54.97
N PRO A 487 7.07 1.12 56.03
CA PRO A 487 6.78 0.15 57.08
C PRO A 487 6.15 -1.15 56.53
N ALA A 488 6.55 -2.29 57.07
CA ALA A 488 6.08 -3.60 56.67
C ALA A 488 4.57 -3.83 56.92
N VAL A 489 3.90 -2.98 57.68
CA VAL A 489 2.48 -3.00 57.91
C VAL A 489 1.66 -2.61 56.65
N GLY A 490 2.31 -1.98 55.66
CA GLY A 490 1.65 -1.46 54.44
C GLY A 490 0.96 -0.11 54.66
N GLY A 491 0.05 0.25 53.74
CA GLY A 491 -0.73 1.48 53.81
C GLY A 491 -0.01 2.74 53.29
N THR A 492 1.23 2.61 52.80
CA THR A 492 1.98 3.73 52.24
C THR A 492 1.61 3.95 50.79
N THR A 493 1.25 5.20 50.42
CA THR A 493 1.08 5.58 49.04
C THR A 493 2.44 5.70 48.33
N VAL A 494 2.62 4.90 47.29
CA VAL A 494 3.83 4.82 46.49
C VAL A 494 3.52 5.35 45.09
N THR A 495 4.26 6.35 44.64
CA THR A 495 4.20 6.85 43.26
C THR A 495 5.14 6.03 42.39
N ILE A 496 4.61 5.41 41.37
CA ILE A 496 5.30 4.61 40.38
C ILE A 496 5.37 5.46 39.11
N GLY A 497 6.56 5.83 38.68
CA GLY A 497 6.85 6.53 37.44
C GLY A 497 7.35 5.55 36.38
N GLY A 498 6.94 5.76 35.11
CA GLY A 498 7.29 4.83 34.04
C GLY A 498 6.81 5.25 32.67
N THR A 499 6.74 4.29 31.75
CA THR A 499 6.16 4.44 30.42
C THR A 499 5.11 3.34 30.17
N GLY A 500 4.12 3.63 29.32
CA GLY A 500 3.08 2.65 28.99
C GLY A 500 2.15 2.29 30.16
N LEU A 501 2.03 3.13 31.21
CA LEU A 501 1.27 2.85 32.41
C LEU A 501 -0.24 3.08 32.22
N ALA A 502 -0.67 3.72 31.14
CA ALA A 502 -2.09 3.87 30.81
C ALA A 502 -2.77 2.50 30.65
N GLY A 503 -3.98 2.39 31.20
CA GLY A 503 -4.73 1.13 31.14
C GLY A 503 -4.19 0.03 32.06
N ALA A 504 -3.39 0.36 33.09
CA ALA A 504 -2.95 -0.61 34.09
C ALA A 504 -4.15 -1.30 34.75
N THR A 505 -4.13 -2.63 34.74
CA THR A 505 -5.18 -3.51 35.31
C THR A 505 -4.75 -4.09 36.65
N ALA A 506 -3.45 -4.14 36.94
CA ALA A 506 -2.93 -4.59 38.22
C ALA A 506 -1.61 -3.90 38.58
N VAL A 507 -1.37 -3.70 39.87
CA VAL A 507 -0.10 -3.32 40.47
C VAL A 507 0.19 -4.30 41.59
N SER A 508 1.40 -4.87 41.64
CA SER A 508 1.80 -5.82 42.69
C SER A 508 3.13 -5.43 43.32
N PHE A 509 3.27 -5.75 44.61
CA PHE A 509 4.47 -5.64 45.40
C PHE A 509 5.00 -7.06 45.69
N GLY A 510 5.95 -7.54 44.93
CA GLY A 510 6.28 -8.94 44.82
C GLY A 510 5.07 -9.75 44.32
N ALA A 511 4.69 -10.80 45.06
CA ALA A 511 3.51 -11.61 44.75
C ALA A 511 2.18 -11.04 45.28
N THR A 512 2.20 -9.93 46.04
CA THR A 512 1.03 -9.38 46.73
C THR A 512 0.46 -8.19 45.95
N PRO A 513 -0.82 -8.20 45.56
CA PRO A 513 -1.45 -7.05 44.92
C PRO A 513 -1.44 -5.80 45.81
N ALA A 514 -1.31 -4.62 45.23
CA ALA A 514 -1.52 -3.36 45.91
C ALA A 514 -2.92 -3.32 46.58
N GLN A 515 -3.06 -2.66 47.73
CA GLN A 515 -4.37 -2.51 48.40
C GLN A 515 -5.34 -1.72 47.49
N SER A 516 -4.83 -0.72 46.80
CA SER A 516 -5.52 0.05 45.77
C SER A 516 -4.48 0.74 44.88
N PHE A 517 -4.89 1.14 43.68
CA PHE A 517 -4.07 2.00 42.82
C PHE A 517 -4.95 2.91 41.96
N THR A 518 -4.35 4.01 41.51
CA THR A 518 -4.95 4.98 40.60
C THR A 518 -3.96 5.30 39.51
N VAL A 519 -4.38 5.18 38.25
CA VAL A 519 -3.59 5.61 37.07
C VAL A 519 -3.75 7.13 36.94
N ASN A 520 -2.69 7.88 37.24
CA ASN A 520 -2.70 9.34 37.16
C ASN A 520 -2.47 9.83 35.72
N SER A 521 -1.64 9.10 34.96
CA SER A 521 -1.31 9.38 33.55
C SER A 521 -0.68 8.16 32.89
N SER A 522 -0.30 8.27 31.61
CA SER A 522 0.49 7.25 30.90
C SER A 522 1.89 7.02 31.47
N THR A 523 2.33 7.90 32.38
CA THR A 523 3.68 7.86 32.98
C THR A 523 3.67 7.83 34.50
N SER A 524 2.51 7.79 35.17
CA SER A 524 2.42 7.81 36.64
C SER A 524 1.22 7.02 37.17
N ILE A 525 1.50 6.21 38.19
CA ILE A 525 0.49 5.48 39.01
C ILE A 525 0.76 5.80 40.49
N SER A 526 -0.30 6.01 41.26
CA SER A 526 -0.27 6.02 42.74
C SER A 526 -0.83 4.70 43.22
N ALA A 527 -0.05 3.94 44.00
CA ALA A 527 -0.46 2.65 44.54
C ALA A 527 -0.27 2.60 46.07
N VAL A 528 -1.18 1.99 46.80
CA VAL A 528 -1.08 1.78 48.25
C VAL A 528 -0.44 0.43 48.50
N SER A 529 0.71 0.44 49.22
CA SER A 529 1.46 -0.78 49.52
C SER A 529 0.65 -1.74 50.41
N PRO A 530 0.59 -3.04 50.10
CA PRO A 530 0.01 -4.04 50.98
C PRO A 530 0.91 -4.31 52.17
N PRO A 531 0.44 -4.98 53.27
CA PRO A 531 1.31 -5.55 54.26
C PRO A 531 2.30 -6.55 53.63
N GLY A 532 3.59 -6.49 54.04
CA GLY A 532 4.61 -7.32 53.44
C GLY A 532 5.64 -7.84 54.46
N THR A 533 6.46 -8.79 54.07
CA THR A 533 7.60 -9.26 54.84
C THR A 533 8.77 -8.28 54.67
N ALA A 534 9.48 -7.99 55.78
CA ALA A 534 10.66 -7.10 55.73
C ALA A 534 11.69 -7.60 54.71
N GLY A 535 12.15 -6.69 53.89
CA GLY A 535 13.08 -6.98 52.79
C GLY A 535 12.70 -6.30 51.49
N PRO A 536 13.52 -6.46 50.45
CA PRO A 536 13.23 -5.93 49.11
C PRO A 536 12.15 -6.78 48.42
N VAL A 537 11.31 -6.12 47.66
CA VAL A 537 10.35 -6.72 46.71
C VAL A 537 10.34 -5.88 45.43
N ASP A 538 10.05 -6.50 44.30
CA ASP A 538 9.91 -5.78 43.06
C ASP A 538 8.45 -5.35 42.88
N ILE A 539 8.24 -4.13 42.38
CA ILE A 539 6.91 -3.68 41.99
C ILE A 539 6.72 -4.04 40.50
N SER A 540 5.54 -4.60 40.18
CA SER A 540 5.14 -4.85 38.80
C SER A 540 3.84 -4.17 38.48
N VAL A 541 3.72 -3.71 37.23
CA VAL A 541 2.50 -3.14 36.64
C VAL A 541 2.07 -4.00 35.47
N THR A 542 0.80 -4.42 35.44
CA THR A 542 0.21 -5.20 34.35
C THR A 542 -0.77 -4.32 33.58
N THR A 543 -0.68 -4.36 32.24
CA THR A 543 -1.61 -3.74 31.31
C THR A 543 -2.13 -4.80 30.34
N PRO A 544 -3.11 -4.51 29.45
CA PRO A 544 -3.51 -5.43 28.37
C PRO A 544 -2.37 -5.82 27.43
N TYR A 545 -1.26 -5.07 27.42
CA TYR A 545 -0.09 -5.29 26.56
C TYR A 545 1.05 -6.07 27.25
N GLY A 546 0.84 -6.47 28.50
CA GLY A 546 1.81 -7.27 29.28
C GLY A 546 2.13 -6.68 30.64
N THR A 547 3.04 -7.36 31.36
CA THR A 547 3.54 -6.96 32.69
C THR A 547 4.94 -6.37 32.55
N SER A 548 5.25 -5.34 33.35
CA SER A 548 6.56 -4.70 33.38
C SER A 548 7.68 -5.71 33.73
N ALA A 549 8.81 -5.58 33.03
CA ALA A 549 10.00 -6.36 33.37
C ALA A 549 10.55 -5.95 34.74
N ILE A 550 11.10 -6.91 35.48
CA ILE A 550 11.78 -6.68 36.74
C ILE A 550 13.16 -6.05 36.48
N THR A 551 13.45 -4.95 37.16
CA THR A 551 14.68 -4.16 37.01
C THR A 551 15.17 -3.68 38.37
N THR A 552 16.29 -2.95 38.43
CA THR A 552 16.77 -2.33 39.65
C THR A 552 16.01 -1.04 40.05
N THR A 553 15.16 -0.53 39.18
CA THR A 553 14.42 0.73 39.43
C THR A 553 13.07 0.51 40.10
N ASP A 554 12.52 -0.71 40.05
CA ASP A 554 11.23 -1.09 40.61
C ASP A 554 11.31 -1.70 42.03
N VAL A 555 12.53 -1.77 42.60
CA VAL A 555 12.73 -2.32 43.92
C VAL A 555 12.13 -1.40 44.98
N PHE A 556 11.29 -2.00 45.83
CA PHE A 556 10.66 -1.40 47.01
C PHE A 556 11.02 -2.21 48.22
N LYS A 557 11.36 -1.55 49.34
CA LYS A 557 11.82 -2.23 50.59
C LYS A 557 10.82 -2.07 51.72
N TYR A 558 10.37 -3.17 52.25
CA TYR A 558 9.63 -3.20 53.51
C TYR A 558 10.61 -3.14 54.69
N GLU A 559 10.39 -2.19 55.62
CA GLU A 559 11.25 -1.99 56.80
C GLU A 559 10.53 -2.40 58.07
N LEU A 560 11.26 -3.08 58.95
CA LEU A 560 10.85 -3.26 60.35
C LEU A 560 11.06 -1.95 61.14
N PRO A 561 10.28 -1.71 62.21
CA PRO A 561 10.57 -0.59 63.08
C PRO A 561 11.95 -0.77 63.70
N THR A 562 12.71 0.32 63.82
CA THR A 562 14.02 0.38 64.53
C THR A 562 14.03 1.60 65.44
N ILE A 563 14.82 1.55 66.52
CA ILE A 563 15.09 2.70 67.37
C ILE A 563 16.58 3.01 67.23
N THR A 564 16.92 4.26 66.90
CA THR A 564 18.30 4.72 66.75
C THR A 564 18.71 5.71 67.83
N SER A 565 17.76 6.38 68.50
CA SER A 565 17.99 7.20 69.67
C SER A 565 16.69 7.55 70.41
N LEU A 566 16.80 7.87 71.67
CA LEU A 566 15.79 8.43 72.56
C LEU A 566 16.30 9.76 73.12
N THR A 567 15.44 10.81 73.08
CA THR A 567 15.82 12.13 73.58
C THR A 567 14.68 12.76 74.40
N PRO A 568 14.76 12.97 75.70
CA PRO A 568 15.81 12.46 76.59
C PRO A 568 15.78 10.93 76.74
N ASN A 569 16.91 10.31 77.12
CA ASN A 569 17.05 8.87 77.36
C ASN A 569 16.97 8.50 78.82
N ALA A 570 16.59 9.45 79.70
CA ALA A 570 16.40 9.25 81.13
C ALA A 570 15.25 10.12 81.67
N GLY A 571 14.67 9.68 82.81
CA GLY A 571 13.60 10.42 83.46
C GLY A 571 13.10 9.74 84.73
N PRO A 572 12.21 10.41 85.51
CA PRO A 572 11.76 9.93 86.79
C PRO A 572 10.96 8.65 86.74
N GLY A 573 11.10 7.79 87.74
CA GLY A 573 10.36 6.52 87.88
C GLY A 573 8.84 6.65 87.87
N GLN A 574 8.33 7.86 88.20
CA GLN A 574 6.89 8.14 88.11
C GLN A 574 6.31 8.19 86.65
N GLY A 575 7.22 8.24 85.64
CA GLY A 575 6.87 8.44 84.22
C GLY A 575 6.52 9.87 83.90
N GLY A 576 5.87 10.11 82.77
CA GLY A 576 5.43 11.43 82.32
C GLY A 576 6.50 12.21 81.54
N THR A 577 7.70 11.66 81.31
CA THR A 577 8.72 12.29 80.44
C THR A 577 8.27 12.24 78.97
N ILE A 578 8.27 13.39 78.29
CA ILE A 578 8.09 13.45 76.85
C ILE A 578 9.41 13.08 76.18
N VAL A 579 9.39 12.02 75.36
CA VAL A 579 10.55 11.49 74.68
C VAL A 579 10.33 11.55 73.19
N THR A 580 11.28 12.12 72.46
CA THR A 580 11.37 11.98 71.01
C THR A 580 12.15 10.73 70.66
N VAL A 581 11.57 9.85 69.92
CA VAL A 581 12.17 8.59 69.43
C VAL A 581 12.52 8.74 67.97
N HIS A 582 13.81 8.59 67.67
CA HIS A 582 14.28 8.51 66.29
C HIS A 582 14.52 7.05 65.89
N GLY A 583 14.26 6.73 64.61
CA GLY A 583 14.40 5.38 64.09
C GLY A 583 13.99 5.24 62.64
N SER A 584 13.44 4.10 62.28
CA SER A 584 12.84 3.88 60.95
C SER A 584 11.67 2.89 61.02
N GLY A 585 10.87 2.85 59.93
CA GLY A 585 9.78 1.90 59.80
C GLY A 585 8.58 2.20 60.72
N TYR A 586 8.45 3.42 61.22
CA TYR A 586 7.27 3.86 61.97
C TYR A 586 6.11 4.15 61.04
N ALA A 587 4.89 3.88 61.49
CA ALA A 587 3.67 4.29 60.82
C ALA A 587 3.24 5.67 61.31
N PRO A 588 3.18 6.72 60.43
CA PRO A 588 2.79 8.07 60.86
C PRO A 588 1.36 8.14 61.39
N GLY A 589 1.11 9.05 62.31
CA GLY A 589 -0.19 9.28 62.94
C GLY A 589 -0.24 8.84 64.41
N ALA A 590 -1.32 9.25 65.09
CA ALA A 590 -1.54 8.92 66.52
C ALA A 590 -1.92 7.45 66.68
N GLY A 591 -1.21 6.71 67.54
CA GLY A 591 -1.54 5.33 67.92
C GLY A 591 -1.25 4.25 66.84
N THR A 592 -0.73 4.60 65.69
CA THR A 592 -0.35 3.66 64.60
C THR A 592 0.93 2.92 64.88
N THR A 593 1.87 3.59 65.56
CA THR A 593 3.07 3.00 66.20
C THR A 593 2.88 3.04 67.70
N THR A 594 3.25 1.98 68.41
CA THR A 594 3.26 1.95 69.86
C THR A 594 4.64 1.63 70.39
N PHE A 595 4.94 2.09 71.58
CA PHE A 595 6.23 1.84 72.24
C PHE A 595 6.05 1.17 73.59
N LYS A 596 6.92 0.21 73.92
CA LYS A 596 6.95 -0.48 75.20
C LYS A 596 8.29 -0.23 75.89
N PHE A 597 8.20 0.16 77.13
CA PHE A 597 9.32 0.27 78.09
C PHE A 597 9.31 -1.00 78.96
N GLY A 598 10.09 -2.01 78.57
CA GLY A 598 9.91 -3.37 79.10
C GLY A 598 8.53 -3.93 78.82
N LYS A 599 7.66 -4.08 79.87
CA LYS A 599 6.27 -4.56 79.73
C LYS A 599 5.24 -3.43 79.66
N ALA A 600 5.61 -2.20 80.10
CA ALA A 600 4.66 -1.08 80.13
C ALA A 600 4.58 -0.36 78.80
N SER A 601 3.39 0.09 78.42
CA SER A 601 3.16 0.83 77.17
C SER A 601 3.32 2.34 77.40
N ALA A 602 3.97 3.01 76.49
CA ALA A 602 3.99 4.47 76.40
C ALA A 602 2.60 5.02 76.15
N THR A 603 2.35 6.27 76.53
CA THR A 603 1.11 7.00 76.30
C THR A 603 1.38 8.18 75.34
N SER A 604 0.30 8.78 74.81
CA SER A 604 0.35 9.95 73.93
C SER A 604 1.35 9.80 72.79
N VAL A 605 1.37 8.60 72.17
CA VAL A 605 2.28 8.33 71.03
C VAL A 605 1.77 8.98 69.77
N THR A 606 2.60 9.82 69.15
CA THR A 606 2.34 10.43 67.87
C THR A 606 3.60 10.35 67.00
N CYS A 607 3.48 9.75 65.81
CA CYS A 607 4.59 9.71 64.85
C CYS A 607 4.37 10.77 63.76
N GLU A 608 5.27 11.74 63.67
CA GLU A 608 5.26 12.83 62.68
C GLU A 608 5.74 12.35 61.33
N SER A 609 6.55 11.29 61.31
CA SER A 609 7.11 10.70 60.10
C SER A 609 7.40 9.20 60.28
N THR A 610 7.90 8.56 59.24
CA THR A 610 8.39 7.17 59.33
C THR A 610 9.67 7.00 60.14
N THR A 611 10.26 8.10 60.61
CA THR A 611 11.56 8.12 61.33
C THR A 611 11.51 8.80 62.70
N THR A 612 10.44 9.54 63.04
CA THR A 612 10.35 10.32 64.26
C THR A 612 8.98 10.17 64.90
N CYS A 613 8.98 9.83 66.19
CA CYS A 613 7.77 9.78 67.00
C CYS A 613 8.02 10.51 68.32
N THR A 614 6.97 11.11 68.88
CA THR A 614 6.94 11.68 70.25
C THR A 614 6.02 10.84 71.12
N LEU A 615 6.40 10.57 72.34
CA LEU A 615 5.65 9.77 73.27
C LEU A 615 5.85 10.26 74.72
N THR A 616 4.93 9.80 75.60
CA THR A 616 5.11 10.02 77.07
C THR A 616 5.41 8.68 77.72
N THR A 617 6.49 8.67 78.57
CA THR A 617 6.92 7.45 79.27
C THR A 617 5.90 6.96 80.27
N PRO A 618 5.69 5.66 80.43
CA PRO A 618 4.90 5.08 81.50
C PRO A 618 5.69 5.19 82.85
N ALA A 619 5.07 4.94 83.99
CA ALA A 619 5.76 4.73 85.25
C ALA A 619 6.61 3.44 85.17
N GLY A 620 7.85 3.51 85.74
CA GLY A 620 8.83 2.41 85.75
C GLY A 620 9.63 2.34 87.06
N LYS A 621 10.24 1.21 87.29
CA LYS A 621 11.18 1.05 88.42
C LYS A 621 12.54 1.60 88.04
N ALA A 622 13.26 2.18 88.97
CA ALA A 622 14.64 2.66 88.72
C ALA A 622 15.51 1.58 88.05
N GLY A 623 16.23 1.97 87.05
CA GLY A 623 17.04 1.09 86.22
C GLY A 623 16.93 1.34 84.69
N VAL A 624 17.72 0.62 83.92
CA VAL A 624 17.77 0.73 82.46
C VAL A 624 16.82 -0.29 81.85
N LEU A 625 15.98 0.17 80.98
CA LEU A 625 15.00 -0.69 80.20
C LEU A 625 15.18 -0.48 78.69
N ASP A 626 15.09 -1.56 77.94
CA ASP A 626 14.99 -1.48 76.51
C ASP A 626 13.57 -1.03 76.07
N VAL A 627 13.55 -0.10 75.12
CA VAL A 627 12.34 0.42 74.51
C VAL A 627 12.11 -0.29 73.16
N ARG A 628 10.90 -0.72 72.96
CA ARG A 628 10.50 -1.44 71.72
C ARG A 628 9.43 -0.69 70.97
N ALA A 629 9.69 -0.44 69.71
CA ALA A 629 8.64 0.04 68.78
C ALA A 629 7.85 -1.14 68.22
N LEU A 630 6.54 -1.01 68.14
CA LEU A 630 5.64 -1.97 67.52
C LEU A 630 4.80 -1.24 66.48
N VAL A 631 4.78 -1.78 65.26
CA VAL A 631 3.95 -1.31 64.14
C VAL A 631 3.15 -2.50 63.65
N GLY A 632 1.86 -2.55 63.93
CA GLY A 632 1.03 -3.73 63.74
C GLY A 632 1.61 -4.94 64.47
N LYS A 633 1.90 -6.04 63.76
CA LYS A 633 2.55 -7.25 64.32
C LYS A 633 4.06 -7.20 64.37
N TYR A 634 4.68 -6.16 63.81
CA TYR A 634 6.14 -6.05 63.66
C TYR A 634 6.73 -5.30 64.85
N LYS A 635 7.79 -5.85 65.42
CA LYS A 635 8.47 -5.35 66.60
C LYS A 635 9.91 -4.99 66.25
N SER A 636 10.44 -3.87 66.77
CA SER A 636 11.85 -3.51 66.60
C SER A 636 12.76 -4.56 67.26
N LEU A 637 13.94 -4.76 66.66
CA LEU A 637 15.02 -5.50 67.29
C LEU A 637 15.62 -4.67 68.43
N GLU A 638 16.36 -5.31 69.33
CA GLU A 638 17.18 -4.65 70.37
C GLU A 638 18.35 -3.95 69.70
N ASN A 639 18.67 -2.72 70.18
CA ASN A 639 19.73 -1.90 69.64
C ASN A 639 20.39 -1.06 70.72
N PRO A 640 20.85 -1.72 71.85
CA PRO A 640 21.48 -0.98 72.97
C PRO A 640 22.78 -0.33 72.52
N PRO A 641 23.14 0.88 73.06
CA PRO A 641 22.35 1.66 74.04
C PRO A 641 21.30 2.59 73.39
N ALA A 642 21.09 2.55 72.06
CA ALA A 642 20.27 3.49 71.33
C ALA A 642 18.76 3.38 71.67
N ASP A 643 18.31 2.22 72.14
CA ASP A 643 16.91 1.91 72.52
C ASP A 643 16.76 1.81 74.06
N GLN A 644 17.73 2.25 74.83
CA GLN A 644 17.69 2.20 76.29
C GLN A 644 17.19 3.50 76.89
N PHE A 645 16.28 3.37 77.89
CA PHE A 645 15.77 4.47 78.70
C PHE A 645 16.05 4.17 80.20
N THR A 646 16.59 5.17 80.88
CA THR A 646 16.94 5.04 82.29
C THR A 646 15.89 5.70 83.18
N TYR A 647 15.28 4.95 84.07
CA TYR A 647 14.40 5.48 85.10
C TYR A 647 15.28 5.80 86.35
N GLU A 648 15.19 7.05 86.82
CA GLU A 648 15.90 7.57 88.01
C GLU A 648 15.00 7.51 89.23
#